data_18d6cf035d09c4204f1d2dee92075a6b
#
_entry.id   18d6cf035d09c4204f1d2dee92075a6b
#
_cell.length_a   1.000
_cell.length_b   1.000
_cell.length_c   1.000
_cell.angle_alpha   90.00
_cell.angle_beta   90.00
_cell.angle_gamma   90.00
#
_symmetry.space_group_name_H-M   'P 1'
#
loop_
_entity.id
_entity.type
_entity.pdbx_description
1 polymer ?
#
loop_
_entity_poly.entity_id
_entity_poly.type
_entity_poly.pdbx_seq_one_letter_code
_entity_poly.pdbx_strand_id
1 'polypeptide(L)'
;MPERPLLLFPTPETASRSTLGGGGGRVRRPTPQRQWDRLSPVFSQLQTAFDARRIEIQQSAAGIIPEQVLVIETVGSIENFANAVKRIDGLEWMGEIEIDEITPDEEFYDETKPNKELSGRLYLVMTNQQALEQMLSLWRRYQEDPTMQFERGLTKFRDVFLHLKSIRRWDVQDRLLETGIIDVWRENLEYDGDRVITFETELWFRGGDELRAASASHVTNLVQQAGGRILSQSVIEGIAYHGLLAELPAHAIRAIVGNPTTELVKCENVMFFRPVGQMVVGDKSPEGDVEIAQIEEMPPPTGDPVVALFDGVPLANHRLLAGRLVVDDPDNWEADYAASERVHGTSMASLIVHGDLNQPSTPLPRPIYVRSIMKPLNWLDTPRPEGIPENCLAVDLIHRAVKRLFEGDQGEGPAAPQVRVINLSIGDRTRQFTQSMSPIARLLDWLSVKYGVLFVVSAGNHPTSISLGVSQEEFDSFRADEFEAATIRALYRDARHRKLLSPAETINGLTVGSTHQDESQLTYQGNRIDPFEQPLPSPVSAFGSGYRRAIKPDVVFFGGKQWYRLPLQPTNPVTIEPAIFRVPPGNKAASPGSLAGELDATSYSCGTSNATALISRAACICYDSLQQIFSEQAAEVDPRSYEVPLLKAMLVHGCSWDDIGDHLKSRIENSDLGREIRERAESLYSRPADISNEIGRQYKSLLARWMGYGLPQIDRVLDCTDQRATLLGYGELSDGEAHVFRLPLPPSLSARQERRRLTVTLAWLSPISASTQKYRTASLWFEAINNGLAPSRQNADWQTVKRGTVQHEVFEGQRAEPFIDGEVIEIKVNCREDA
;
A
#
# COMPACT_ATOMS: atom_id res chain seq x y z
N MET A 1 28.86 -21.73 18.77
CA MET A 1 29.70 -20.51 18.66
C MET A 1 29.30 -19.61 19.80
N PRO A 2 30.16 -18.76 20.37
CA PRO A 2 29.66 -17.79 21.33
C PRO A 2 28.59 -16.92 20.64
N GLU A 3 27.45 -16.77 21.29
CA GLU A 3 26.38 -15.87 20.83
C GLU A 3 26.96 -14.45 20.69
N ARG A 4 26.77 -13.84 19.54
CA ARG A 4 27.16 -12.46 19.26
C ARG A 4 25.91 -11.64 19.08
N PRO A 5 25.38 -11.05 20.16
CA PRO A 5 24.14 -10.30 20.12
C PRO A 5 24.26 -9.03 19.25
N LEU A 6 23.14 -8.52 18.84
CA LEU A 6 23.03 -7.17 18.31
C LEU A 6 23.53 -6.15 19.34
N LEU A 7 23.89 -4.96 18.87
CA LEU A 7 24.38 -3.89 19.72
C LEU A 7 23.41 -2.71 19.71
N LEU A 8 23.34 -1.98 20.84
CA LEU A 8 22.62 -0.70 20.88
C LEU A 8 23.59 0.45 20.69
N PHE A 9 23.18 1.46 19.92
CA PHE A 9 23.87 2.76 19.95
C PHE A 9 23.66 3.42 21.32
N PRO A 10 24.64 4.16 21.82
CA PRO A 10 24.42 5.09 22.92
C PRO A 10 23.39 6.15 22.51
N THR A 11 22.84 6.86 23.50
CA THR A 11 21.91 7.96 23.27
C THR A 11 22.49 8.93 22.23
N PRO A 12 21.75 9.23 21.13
CA PRO A 12 22.27 10.08 20.07
C PRO A 12 22.43 11.53 20.53
N GLU A 13 23.38 12.23 19.94
CA GLU A 13 23.53 13.67 20.14
C GLU A 13 22.43 14.42 19.40
N THR A 14 21.83 15.40 20.05
CA THR A 14 20.87 16.31 19.41
C THR A 14 21.59 17.36 18.56
N ALA A 15 21.07 17.61 17.38
CA ALA A 15 21.61 18.60 16.45
C ALA A 15 20.47 19.33 15.71
N SER A 16 20.80 20.42 15.04
CA SER A 16 19.84 21.07 14.14
C SER A 16 19.78 20.33 12.80
N ARG A 17 18.59 20.29 12.22
CA ARG A 17 18.32 19.69 10.91
C ARG A 17 19.19 20.32 9.81
N SER A 18 19.69 19.51 8.91
CA SER A 18 20.36 19.97 7.69
C SER A 18 19.36 20.58 6.70
N THR A 19 19.79 21.62 6.00
CA THR A 19 19.00 22.22 4.91
C THR A 19 19.03 21.31 3.69
N LEU A 20 17.85 20.87 3.23
CA LEU A 20 17.75 20.17 1.96
C LEU A 20 18.06 21.16 0.82
N GLY A 21 19.08 20.88 0.03
CA GLY A 21 19.36 21.61 -1.20
C GLY A 21 18.20 21.43 -2.19
N GLY A 22 17.42 22.47 -2.41
CA GLY A 22 16.32 22.48 -3.37
C GLY A 22 16.84 22.68 -4.79
N GLY A 23 17.06 21.62 -5.54
CA GLY A 23 17.24 21.64 -7.01
C GLY A 23 15.89 21.54 -7.70
N GLY A 24 15.05 22.57 -7.62
CA GLY A 24 13.79 22.63 -8.38
C GLY A 24 14.06 23.06 -9.83
N GLY A 25 13.62 22.26 -10.84
CA GLY A 25 13.58 22.70 -12.22
C GLY A 25 12.69 23.95 -12.37
N ARG A 26 13.03 24.83 -13.30
CA ARG A 26 12.26 26.05 -13.56
C ARG A 26 11.09 25.72 -14.47
N VAL A 27 9.90 25.60 -13.89
CA VAL A 27 8.68 25.36 -14.65
C VAL A 27 8.20 26.66 -15.28
N ARG A 28 8.11 26.68 -16.61
CA ARG A 28 7.44 27.78 -17.35
C ARG A 28 5.95 27.75 -17.05
N ARG A 29 5.37 28.92 -16.95
CA ARG A 29 3.95 29.13 -16.70
C ARG A 29 3.39 30.16 -17.70
N PRO A 30 2.11 30.09 -18.03
CA PRO A 30 1.48 31.08 -18.90
C PRO A 30 1.53 32.49 -18.28
N THR A 31 1.53 33.50 -19.14
CA THR A 31 1.35 34.90 -18.67
C THR A 31 -0.04 35.10 -18.09
N PRO A 32 -0.25 36.09 -17.22
CA PRO A 32 -1.59 36.38 -16.64
C PRO A 32 -2.67 36.60 -17.72
N GLN A 33 -2.36 37.29 -18.82
CA GLN A 33 -3.29 37.45 -19.94
C GLN A 33 -3.64 36.14 -20.61
N ARG A 34 -2.65 35.29 -20.88
CA ARG A 34 -2.86 33.96 -21.47
C ARG A 34 -3.66 33.05 -20.54
N GLN A 35 -3.39 33.13 -19.22
CA GLN A 35 -4.14 32.42 -18.20
C GLN A 35 -5.63 32.86 -18.19
N TRP A 36 -5.88 34.15 -18.32
CA TRP A 36 -7.23 34.71 -18.45
C TRP A 36 -7.95 34.14 -19.68
N ASP A 37 -7.33 34.25 -20.87
CA ASP A 37 -7.93 33.82 -22.14
C ASP A 37 -8.29 32.33 -22.11
N ARG A 38 -7.48 31.55 -21.46
CA ARG A 38 -7.63 30.08 -21.34
C ARG A 38 -8.73 29.69 -20.35
N LEU A 39 -8.80 30.33 -19.20
CA LEU A 39 -9.63 29.87 -18.07
C LEU A 39 -10.96 30.62 -17.93
N SER A 40 -11.11 31.83 -18.49
CA SER A 40 -12.37 32.58 -18.37
C SER A 40 -13.59 31.85 -18.96
N PRO A 41 -13.48 31.14 -20.10
CA PRO A 41 -14.59 30.32 -20.57
C PRO A 41 -14.96 29.22 -19.57
N VAL A 42 -13.96 28.59 -18.93
CA VAL A 42 -14.15 27.52 -17.95
C VAL A 42 -14.86 28.05 -16.70
N PHE A 43 -14.43 29.18 -16.17
CA PHE A 43 -15.13 29.85 -15.05
C PHE A 43 -16.57 30.25 -15.37
N SER A 44 -16.81 30.73 -16.60
CA SER A 44 -18.18 31.06 -17.04
C SER A 44 -19.07 29.82 -17.15
N GLN A 45 -18.55 28.74 -17.69
CA GLN A 45 -19.25 27.43 -17.74
C GLN A 45 -19.53 26.89 -16.34
N LEU A 46 -18.56 27.00 -15.42
CA LEU A 46 -18.71 26.59 -14.04
C LEU A 46 -19.85 27.36 -13.34
N GLN A 47 -19.90 28.67 -13.50
CA GLN A 47 -20.96 29.51 -12.96
C GLN A 47 -22.34 29.12 -13.51
N THR A 48 -22.45 28.97 -14.83
CA THR A 48 -23.69 28.54 -15.49
C THR A 48 -24.16 27.17 -14.98
N ALA A 49 -23.24 26.22 -14.84
CA ALA A 49 -23.57 24.87 -14.34
C ALA A 49 -24.00 24.89 -12.87
N PHE A 50 -23.41 25.79 -12.05
CA PHE A 50 -23.80 25.96 -10.66
C PHE A 50 -25.22 26.57 -10.55
N ASP A 51 -25.52 27.60 -11.35
CA ASP A 51 -26.86 28.23 -11.40
C ASP A 51 -27.93 27.24 -11.87
N ALA A 52 -27.64 26.42 -12.88
CA ALA A 52 -28.56 25.36 -13.34
C ALA A 52 -28.87 24.35 -12.23
N ARG A 53 -27.86 23.87 -11.54
CA ARG A 53 -28.07 22.91 -10.44
C ARG A 53 -28.82 23.51 -9.26
N ARG A 54 -28.61 24.80 -8.96
CA ARG A 54 -29.36 25.53 -7.94
C ARG A 54 -30.85 25.56 -8.29
N ILE A 55 -31.19 25.82 -9.53
CA ILE A 55 -32.61 25.86 -9.97
C ILE A 55 -33.25 24.47 -9.80
N GLU A 56 -32.57 23.40 -10.17
CA GLU A 56 -33.01 22.01 -9.95
C GLU A 56 -33.29 21.71 -8.47
N ILE A 57 -32.35 22.08 -7.57
CA ILE A 57 -32.47 21.83 -6.12
C ILE A 57 -33.59 22.68 -5.49
N GLN A 58 -33.77 23.93 -5.91
CA GLN A 58 -34.83 24.81 -5.42
C GLN A 58 -36.23 24.32 -5.80
N GLN A 59 -36.35 23.57 -6.87
CA GLN A 59 -37.61 22.91 -7.25
C GLN A 59 -37.89 21.65 -6.43
N SER A 60 -36.88 21.12 -5.73
CA SER A 60 -37.00 20.01 -4.79
C SER A 60 -37.45 20.55 -3.42
N ALA A 61 -38.46 19.93 -2.81
CA ALA A 61 -39.09 20.38 -1.55
C ALA A 61 -38.20 20.28 -0.29
N ALA A 62 -36.93 20.02 -0.42
CA ALA A 62 -36.02 19.60 0.69
C ALA A 62 -35.28 20.76 1.40
N GLY A 63 -35.41 22.05 0.97
CA GLY A 63 -34.78 23.18 1.66
C GLY A 63 -33.25 23.14 1.76
N ILE A 64 -32.58 22.40 0.88
CA ILE A 64 -31.14 22.17 0.89
C ILE A 64 -30.42 23.36 0.25
N ILE A 65 -29.33 23.82 0.90
CA ILE A 65 -28.44 24.82 0.30
C ILE A 65 -27.61 24.13 -0.78
N PRO A 66 -27.61 24.62 -2.03
CA PRO A 66 -26.82 24.05 -3.10
C PRO A 66 -25.32 24.24 -2.80
N GLU A 67 -24.63 23.15 -2.60
CA GLU A 67 -23.17 23.08 -2.44
C GLU A 67 -22.58 22.18 -3.50
N GLN A 68 -21.38 22.46 -3.98
CA GLN A 68 -20.68 21.66 -4.98
C GLN A 68 -19.20 21.55 -4.62
N VAL A 69 -18.58 20.42 -4.95
CA VAL A 69 -17.14 20.27 -4.81
C VAL A 69 -16.43 20.66 -6.09
N LEU A 70 -15.49 21.58 -5.97
CA LEU A 70 -14.59 22.01 -7.03
C LEU A 70 -13.30 21.22 -6.96
N VAL A 71 -12.81 20.81 -8.11
CA VAL A 71 -11.49 20.23 -8.34
C VAL A 71 -10.62 21.31 -8.97
N ILE A 72 -9.64 21.79 -8.24
CA ILE A 72 -8.70 22.83 -8.66
C ILE A 72 -7.35 22.17 -8.95
N GLU A 73 -7.01 21.98 -10.22
CA GLU A 73 -5.75 21.39 -10.65
C GLU A 73 -4.68 22.46 -10.82
N THR A 74 -3.52 22.28 -10.17
CA THR A 74 -2.38 23.16 -10.29
C THR A 74 -1.12 22.41 -10.73
N VAL A 75 -0.24 23.09 -11.46
CA VAL A 75 1.13 22.63 -11.68
C VAL A 75 1.99 23.15 -10.53
N GLY A 76 2.56 22.26 -9.75
CA GLY A 76 3.22 22.57 -8.49
C GLY A 76 2.25 22.64 -7.31
N SER A 77 2.80 22.81 -6.11
CA SER A 77 2.07 22.90 -4.84
C SER A 77 1.97 24.35 -4.38
N ILE A 78 0.82 24.71 -3.83
CA ILE A 78 0.59 26.01 -3.19
C ILE A 78 0.53 25.80 -1.67
N GLU A 79 1.61 26.13 -0.99
CA GLU A 79 1.68 25.99 0.46
C GLU A 79 0.63 26.86 1.17
N ASN A 80 0.02 26.30 2.22
CA ASN A 80 -1.00 26.99 3.04
C ASN A 80 -2.27 27.41 2.29
N PHE A 81 -2.61 26.81 1.15
CA PHE A 81 -3.85 27.14 0.43
C PHE A 81 -5.10 26.76 1.23
N ALA A 82 -5.06 25.64 1.96
CA ALA A 82 -6.17 25.25 2.87
C ALA A 82 -6.54 26.37 3.87
N ASN A 83 -5.55 27.10 4.37
CA ASN A 83 -5.79 28.23 5.28
C ASN A 83 -6.46 29.44 4.57
N ALA A 84 -6.19 29.62 3.28
CA ALA A 84 -6.85 30.66 2.49
C ALA A 84 -8.31 30.28 2.16
N VAL A 85 -8.58 29.02 1.88
CA VAL A 85 -9.94 28.50 1.67
C VAL A 85 -10.81 28.76 2.90
N LYS A 86 -10.32 28.50 4.11
CA LYS A 86 -11.03 28.74 5.38
C LYS A 86 -11.36 30.23 5.67
N ARG A 87 -10.83 31.19 4.87
CA ARG A 87 -11.11 32.62 5.03
C ARG A 87 -12.30 33.10 4.24
N ILE A 88 -12.84 32.29 3.36
CA ILE A 88 -14.03 32.60 2.57
C ILE A 88 -15.19 31.81 3.16
N ASP A 89 -16.19 32.52 3.68
CA ASP A 89 -17.39 31.89 4.23
C ASP A 89 -18.12 31.10 3.14
N GLY A 90 -18.41 29.82 3.43
CA GLY A 90 -19.04 28.91 2.49
C GLY A 90 -18.06 28.17 1.56
N LEU A 91 -16.75 28.38 1.74
CA LEU A 91 -15.73 27.42 1.25
C LEU A 91 -15.32 26.47 2.36
N GLU A 92 -15.29 25.18 2.06
CA GLU A 92 -14.80 24.15 2.97
C GLU A 92 -13.73 23.29 2.28
N TRP A 93 -12.60 23.11 2.95
CA TRP A 93 -11.52 22.28 2.46
C TRP A 93 -11.87 20.82 2.62
N MET A 94 -11.88 20.05 1.50
CA MET A 94 -12.24 18.63 1.49
C MET A 94 -11.02 17.73 1.37
N GLY A 95 -9.91 18.23 0.84
CA GLY A 95 -8.70 17.44 0.71
C GLY A 95 -7.81 17.88 -0.43
N GLU A 96 -6.74 17.12 -0.64
CA GLU A 96 -5.74 17.32 -1.68
C GLU A 96 -5.26 15.97 -2.21
N ILE A 97 -5.09 15.88 -3.52
CA ILE A 97 -4.51 14.73 -4.21
C ILE A 97 -3.26 15.19 -4.94
N GLU A 98 -2.13 14.54 -4.69
CA GLU A 98 -0.89 14.82 -5.41
C GLU A 98 -0.88 14.12 -6.77
N ILE A 99 -0.51 14.85 -7.82
CA ILE A 99 -0.35 14.32 -9.18
C ILE A 99 1.11 14.44 -9.57
N ASP A 100 1.73 13.33 -9.95
CA ASP A 100 3.14 13.27 -10.34
C ASP A 100 3.37 13.11 -11.85
N GLU A 101 2.32 12.95 -12.64
CA GLU A 101 2.39 12.63 -14.08
C GLU A 101 1.54 13.61 -14.92
N ILE A 102 1.74 14.90 -14.69
CA ILE A 102 1.11 15.91 -15.54
C ILE A 102 1.91 15.99 -16.84
N THR A 103 1.29 15.61 -17.96
CA THR A 103 1.90 15.76 -19.27
C THR A 103 2.17 17.24 -19.53
N PRO A 104 3.42 17.63 -19.87
CA PRO A 104 3.73 19.00 -20.22
C PRO A 104 2.96 19.41 -21.50
N ASP A 105 2.61 20.68 -21.57
CA ASP A 105 1.93 21.31 -22.70
C ASP A 105 2.64 22.63 -23.10
N GLU A 106 2.11 23.36 -24.07
CA GLU A 106 2.67 24.62 -24.51
C GLU A 106 2.73 25.70 -23.42
N GLU A 107 1.90 25.56 -22.38
CA GLU A 107 1.75 26.53 -21.30
C GLU A 107 2.58 26.16 -20.04
N PHE A 108 2.67 24.86 -19.76
CA PHE A 108 3.37 24.33 -18.59
C PHE A 108 4.39 23.27 -19.00
N TYR A 109 5.66 23.60 -18.84
CA TYR A 109 6.78 22.67 -19.09
C TYR A 109 8.03 23.06 -18.29
N ASP A 110 8.95 22.12 -18.11
CA ASP A 110 10.25 22.40 -17.51
C ASP A 110 11.15 23.07 -18.56
N GLU A 111 11.66 24.28 -18.29
CA GLU A 111 12.47 25.06 -19.24
C GLU A 111 13.76 24.34 -19.66
N THR A 112 14.28 23.44 -18.83
CA THR A 112 15.49 22.69 -19.13
C THR A 112 15.20 21.32 -19.77
N LYS A 113 14.00 20.76 -19.54
CA LYS A 113 13.56 19.43 -19.99
C LYS A 113 12.09 19.48 -20.42
N PRO A 114 11.78 20.04 -21.61
CA PRO A 114 10.38 20.34 -22.00
C PRO A 114 9.44 19.12 -22.00
N ASN A 115 9.95 17.93 -22.24
CA ASN A 115 9.17 16.70 -22.31
C ASN A 115 9.08 15.96 -20.94
N LYS A 116 9.67 16.54 -19.88
CA LYS A 116 9.61 15.95 -18.56
C LYS A 116 8.22 16.16 -17.95
N GLU A 117 7.63 15.07 -17.45
CA GLU A 117 6.38 15.10 -16.66
C GLU A 117 6.52 16.05 -15.47
N LEU A 118 5.46 16.80 -15.20
CA LEU A 118 5.39 17.77 -14.13
C LEU A 118 4.61 17.17 -12.95
N SER A 119 4.88 17.67 -11.76
CA SER A 119 4.08 17.36 -10.58
C SER A 119 3.12 18.51 -10.27
N GLY A 120 1.99 18.19 -9.66
CA GLY A 120 0.97 19.16 -9.30
C GLY A 120 0.07 18.66 -8.19
N ARG A 121 -1.06 19.36 -8.03
CA ARG A 121 -2.07 19.07 -7.02
C ARG A 121 -3.49 19.21 -7.58
N LEU A 122 -4.37 18.31 -7.11
CA LEU A 122 -5.81 18.52 -7.14
C LEU A 122 -6.23 18.97 -5.74
N TYR A 123 -6.73 20.19 -5.64
CA TYR A 123 -7.36 20.69 -4.42
C TYR A 123 -8.86 20.48 -4.51
N LEU A 124 -9.44 19.86 -3.50
CA LEU A 124 -10.86 19.58 -3.40
C LEU A 124 -11.49 20.57 -2.41
N VAL A 125 -12.39 21.39 -2.91
CA VAL A 125 -13.00 22.48 -2.13
C VAL A 125 -14.51 22.48 -2.34
N MET A 126 -15.27 22.29 -1.26
CA MET A 126 -16.72 22.44 -1.31
C MET A 126 -17.08 23.93 -1.28
N THR A 127 -18.00 24.34 -2.11
CA THR A 127 -18.43 25.75 -2.26
C THR A 127 -19.93 25.87 -2.33
N ASN A 128 -20.48 26.89 -1.68
CA ASN A 128 -21.82 27.38 -1.96
C ASN A 128 -21.75 28.51 -3.01
N GLN A 129 -22.93 29.05 -3.41
CA GLN A 129 -22.99 30.07 -4.44
C GLN A 129 -22.26 31.38 -4.06
N GLN A 130 -22.43 31.84 -2.83
CA GLN A 130 -21.80 33.08 -2.37
C GLN A 130 -20.27 32.98 -2.38
N ALA A 131 -19.75 31.86 -1.95
CA ALA A 131 -18.31 31.61 -1.95
C ALA A 131 -17.76 31.49 -3.37
N LEU A 132 -18.48 30.84 -4.30
CA LEU A 132 -18.12 30.79 -5.71
C LEU A 132 -18.07 32.21 -6.32
N GLU A 133 -19.07 33.06 -6.06
CA GLU A 133 -19.09 34.47 -6.54
C GLU A 133 -17.89 35.26 -5.99
N GLN A 134 -17.54 35.05 -4.73
CA GLN A 134 -16.34 35.66 -4.13
C GLN A 134 -15.05 35.19 -4.80
N MET A 135 -14.91 33.90 -5.06
CA MET A 135 -13.75 33.36 -5.77
C MET A 135 -13.66 33.91 -7.21
N LEU A 136 -14.80 34.03 -7.92
CA LEU A 136 -14.85 34.64 -9.24
C LEU A 136 -14.52 36.14 -9.20
N SER A 137 -14.87 36.84 -8.14
CA SER A 137 -14.45 38.23 -7.93
C SER A 137 -12.93 38.36 -7.76
N LEU A 138 -12.31 37.46 -6.97
CA LEU A 138 -10.84 37.40 -6.85
C LEU A 138 -10.16 37.09 -8.20
N TRP A 139 -10.76 36.21 -9.01
CA TRP A 139 -10.28 35.91 -10.36
C TRP A 139 -10.31 37.13 -11.28
N ARG A 140 -11.40 37.90 -11.31
CA ARG A 140 -11.53 39.13 -12.10
C ARG A 140 -10.51 40.19 -11.66
N ARG A 141 -10.32 40.37 -10.37
CA ARG A 141 -9.33 41.32 -9.80
C ARG A 141 -7.89 40.90 -10.17
N TYR A 142 -7.60 39.61 -10.18
CA TYR A 142 -6.30 39.09 -10.65
C TYR A 142 -6.08 39.43 -12.13
N GLN A 143 -7.12 39.43 -12.96
CA GLN A 143 -7.03 39.81 -14.37
C GLN A 143 -6.73 41.30 -14.53
N GLU A 144 -7.43 42.17 -13.81
CA GLU A 144 -7.28 43.62 -13.90
C GLU A 144 -5.88 44.07 -13.48
N ASP A 145 -5.34 43.46 -12.39
CA ASP A 145 -3.99 43.75 -11.90
C ASP A 145 -3.38 42.45 -11.30
N PRO A 146 -2.59 41.69 -12.06
CA PRO A 146 -1.91 40.47 -11.58
C PRO A 146 -0.91 40.74 -10.45
N THR A 147 -0.49 41.98 -10.25
CA THR A 147 0.45 42.35 -9.17
C THR A 147 -0.26 42.79 -7.89
N MET A 148 -1.57 42.93 -7.94
CA MET A 148 -2.39 43.35 -6.80
C MET A 148 -2.18 42.44 -5.59
N GLN A 149 -2.10 43.03 -4.43
CA GLN A 149 -2.14 42.29 -3.18
C GLN A 149 -3.61 42.09 -2.77
N PHE A 150 -4.01 40.84 -2.66
CA PHE A 150 -5.29 40.49 -2.06
C PHE A 150 -5.25 40.77 -0.55
N GLU A 151 -6.41 40.82 0.07
CA GLU A 151 -6.59 40.99 1.49
C GLU A 151 -5.80 39.96 2.28
N ARG A 152 -5.42 40.29 3.51
CA ARG A 152 -4.65 39.42 4.38
C ARG A 152 -5.35 38.04 4.56
N GLY A 153 -4.67 37.00 4.18
CA GLY A 153 -5.16 35.59 4.21
C GLY A 153 -5.69 35.10 2.86
N LEU A 154 -5.93 35.95 1.86
CA LEU A 154 -6.41 35.56 0.52
C LEU A 154 -5.30 35.55 -0.56
N THR A 155 -4.08 35.98 -0.21
CA THR A 155 -2.94 36.07 -1.16
C THR A 155 -2.65 34.78 -1.87
N LYS A 156 -2.94 33.62 -1.25
CA LYS A 156 -2.71 32.30 -1.84
C LYS A 156 -3.62 32.00 -3.04
N PHE A 157 -4.76 32.64 -3.15
CA PHE A 157 -5.60 32.54 -4.36
C PHE A 157 -4.90 33.09 -5.60
N ARG A 158 -4.11 34.17 -5.47
CA ARG A 158 -3.27 34.63 -6.57
C ARG A 158 -2.25 33.59 -7.00
N ASP A 159 -1.59 32.94 -6.05
CA ASP A 159 -0.63 31.88 -6.34
C ASP A 159 -1.32 30.69 -7.05
N VAL A 160 -2.55 30.31 -6.60
CA VAL A 160 -3.37 29.31 -7.28
C VAL A 160 -3.68 29.71 -8.71
N PHE A 161 -4.17 30.93 -8.96
CA PHE A 161 -4.50 31.41 -10.31
C PHE A 161 -3.30 31.37 -11.27
N LEU A 162 -2.11 31.68 -10.78
CA LEU A 162 -0.88 31.62 -11.56
C LEU A 162 -0.50 30.16 -11.94
N HIS A 163 -0.77 29.21 -11.05
CA HIS A 163 -0.41 27.80 -11.22
C HIS A 163 -1.57 26.95 -11.78
N LEU A 164 -2.76 27.55 -11.96
CA LEU A 164 -3.98 26.83 -12.31
C LEU A 164 -3.89 26.21 -13.70
N LYS A 165 -3.96 24.90 -13.78
CA LYS A 165 -4.04 24.13 -15.01
C LYS A 165 -5.48 23.97 -15.46
N SER A 166 -6.35 23.51 -14.55
CA SER A 166 -7.77 23.35 -14.80
C SER A 166 -8.60 23.57 -13.54
N ILE A 167 -9.90 23.86 -13.73
CA ILE A 167 -10.88 23.87 -12.66
C ILE A 167 -12.18 23.24 -13.17
N ARG A 168 -12.77 22.34 -12.40
CA ARG A 168 -14.00 21.64 -12.74
C ARG A 168 -14.76 21.25 -11.49
N ARG A 169 -15.96 20.73 -11.65
CA ARG A 169 -16.72 20.12 -10.56
C ARG A 169 -16.30 18.67 -10.34
N TRP A 170 -16.45 18.18 -9.11
CA TRP A 170 -16.50 16.77 -8.81
C TRP A 170 -17.81 16.22 -9.36
N ASP A 171 -17.75 15.33 -10.31
CA ASP A 171 -18.91 14.90 -11.05
C ASP A 171 -19.26 13.40 -10.85
N VAL A 172 -20.23 12.94 -11.62
CA VAL A 172 -20.70 11.57 -11.62
C VAL A 172 -19.59 10.58 -11.99
N GLN A 173 -18.68 10.97 -12.89
CA GLN A 173 -17.57 10.11 -13.30
C GLN A 173 -16.59 9.90 -12.14
N ASP A 174 -16.26 10.98 -11.42
CA ASP A 174 -15.38 10.88 -10.24
C ASP A 174 -15.99 9.94 -9.17
N ARG A 175 -17.31 10.01 -8.95
CA ARG A 175 -18.00 9.20 -7.92
C ARG A 175 -18.07 7.71 -8.24
N LEU A 176 -18.14 7.35 -9.51
CA LEU A 176 -18.42 5.99 -9.96
C LEU A 176 -17.22 5.29 -10.60
N LEU A 177 -16.47 5.98 -11.47
CA LEU A 177 -15.47 5.32 -12.30
C LEU A 177 -14.18 5.02 -11.53
N GLU A 178 -13.78 5.87 -10.59
CA GLU A 178 -12.54 5.69 -9.83
C GLU A 178 -12.57 4.43 -8.94
N THR A 179 -13.76 3.97 -8.57
CA THR A 179 -13.95 2.83 -7.66
C THR A 179 -14.23 1.51 -8.36
N GLY A 180 -14.46 1.52 -9.66
CA GLY A 180 -14.84 0.33 -10.43
C GLY A 180 -16.25 -0.21 -10.12
N ILE A 181 -17.07 0.52 -9.36
CA ILE A 181 -18.37 0.02 -8.89
C ILE A 181 -19.34 -0.30 -10.03
N ILE A 182 -19.27 0.41 -11.14
CA ILE A 182 -20.15 0.17 -12.30
C ILE A 182 -19.92 -1.23 -12.89
N ASP A 183 -18.68 -1.67 -12.97
CA ASP A 183 -18.34 -2.98 -13.51
C ASP A 183 -18.78 -4.09 -12.56
N VAL A 184 -18.55 -3.91 -11.24
CA VAL A 184 -19.05 -4.83 -10.20
C VAL A 184 -20.58 -4.91 -10.22
N TRP A 185 -21.29 -3.80 -10.40
CA TRP A 185 -22.75 -3.82 -10.51
C TRP A 185 -23.23 -4.54 -11.78
N ARG A 186 -22.56 -4.42 -12.92
CA ARG A 186 -22.87 -5.18 -14.14
C ARG A 186 -22.69 -6.67 -13.92
N GLU A 187 -21.56 -7.07 -13.34
CA GLU A 187 -21.28 -8.48 -13.03
C GLU A 187 -22.34 -9.06 -12.09
N ASN A 188 -22.70 -8.34 -11.02
CA ASN A 188 -23.75 -8.77 -10.08
C ASN A 188 -25.10 -8.91 -10.76
N LEU A 189 -25.47 -7.98 -11.65
CA LEU A 189 -26.73 -8.04 -12.40
C LEU A 189 -26.77 -9.17 -13.46
N GLU A 190 -25.62 -9.53 -14.02
CA GLU A 190 -25.48 -10.67 -14.94
C GLU A 190 -25.57 -12.00 -14.20
N TYR A 191 -25.01 -12.08 -12.99
CA TYR A 191 -25.05 -13.30 -12.17
C TYR A 191 -26.43 -13.57 -11.58
N ASP A 192 -27.09 -12.57 -10.99
CA ASP A 192 -28.44 -12.66 -10.43
C ASP A 192 -29.18 -11.33 -10.66
N GLY A 193 -30.04 -11.36 -11.68
CA GLY A 193 -30.75 -10.18 -12.12
C GLY A 193 -31.78 -9.60 -11.14
N ASP A 194 -32.18 -10.31 -10.09
CA ASP A 194 -33.17 -9.87 -9.10
C ASP A 194 -32.57 -9.63 -7.70
N ARG A 195 -31.26 -9.83 -7.55
CA ARG A 195 -30.53 -9.65 -6.29
C ARG A 195 -30.62 -8.20 -5.79
N VAL A 196 -30.79 -8.03 -4.48
CA VAL A 196 -30.50 -6.76 -3.80
C VAL A 196 -28.99 -6.60 -3.72
N ILE A 197 -28.49 -5.45 -4.15
CA ILE A 197 -27.05 -5.18 -4.24
C ILE A 197 -26.65 -4.21 -3.14
N THR A 198 -25.68 -4.64 -2.33
CA THR A 198 -25.08 -3.84 -1.24
C THR A 198 -23.85 -3.09 -1.74
N PHE A 199 -23.67 -1.86 -1.27
CA PHE A 199 -22.54 -1.02 -1.60
C PHE A 199 -22.26 0.00 -0.49
N GLU A 200 -21.02 0.47 -0.44
CA GLU A 200 -20.62 1.56 0.43
C GLU A 200 -20.80 2.91 -0.28
N THR A 201 -21.37 3.88 0.43
CA THR A 201 -21.39 5.29 0.03
C THR A 201 -20.47 6.07 0.97
N GLU A 202 -19.28 6.46 0.49
CA GLU A 202 -18.37 7.35 1.23
C GLU A 202 -18.80 8.79 1.01
N LEU A 203 -19.12 9.47 2.09
CA LEU A 203 -19.52 10.87 2.10
C LEU A 203 -18.31 11.78 2.31
N TRP A 204 -18.40 13.01 1.84
CA TRP A 204 -17.44 14.04 2.22
C TRP A 204 -17.42 14.21 3.73
N PHE A 205 -16.23 14.16 4.33
CA PHE A 205 -16.08 14.34 5.77
C PHE A 205 -16.17 15.83 6.11
N ARG A 206 -17.34 16.26 6.56
CA ARG A 206 -17.64 17.66 6.93
C ARG A 206 -17.12 17.98 8.34
N GLY A 207 -16.72 19.22 8.55
CA GLY A 207 -16.08 19.68 9.80
C GLY A 207 -16.99 19.72 11.03
N GLY A 208 -18.31 19.63 10.89
CA GLY A 208 -19.27 19.67 12.00
C GLY A 208 -20.19 18.45 12.03
N ASP A 209 -20.52 17.97 13.23
CA ASP A 209 -21.43 16.83 13.42
C ASP A 209 -22.80 17.06 12.81
N GLU A 210 -23.34 18.28 12.92
CA GLU A 210 -24.63 18.65 12.33
C GLU A 210 -24.59 18.54 10.79
N LEU A 211 -23.50 18.99 10.17
CA LEU A 211 -23.32 18.89 8.71
C LEU A 211 -23.18 17.44 8.26
N ARG A 212 -22.43 16.61 9.04
CA ARG A 212 -22.31 15.18 8.75
C ARG A 212 -23.66 14.47 8.88
N ALA A 213 -24.42 14.76 9.94
CA ALA A 213 -25.76 14.20 10.15
C ALA A 213 -26.73 14.62 9.04
N ALA A 214 -26.72 15.88 8.61
CA ALA A 214 -27.52 16.37 7.50
C ALA A 214 -27.17 15.69 6.18
N SER A 215 -25.87 15.51 5.88
CA SER A 215 -25.38 14.78 4.70
C SER A 215 -25.85 13.32 4.69
N ALA A 216 -25.71 12.62 5.83
CA ALA A 216 -26.16 11.25 5.97
C ALA A 216 -27.69 11.13 5.80
N SER A 217 -28.47 12.03 6.42
CA SER A 217 -29.93 12.05 6.30
C SER A 217 -30.37 12.29 4.86
N HIS A 218 -29.72 13.20 4.16
CA HIS A 218 -30.01 13.48 2.74
C HIS A 218 -29.77 12.23 1.87
N VAL A 219 -28.62 11.58 1.98
CA VAL A 219 -28.31 10.37 1.21
C VAL A 219 -29.25 9.23 1.59
N THR A 220 -29.59 9.06 2.88
CA THR A 220 -30.56 8.08 3.35
C THR A 220 -31.92 8.25 2.66
N ASN A 221 -32.42 9.48 2.58
CA ASN A 221 -33.65 9.79 1.90
C ASN A 221 -33.61 9.43 0.40
N LEU A 222 -32.49 9.72 -0.29
CA LEU A 222 -32.33 9.38 -1.71
C LEU A 222 -32.28 7.86 -1.94
N VAL A 223 -31.60 7.12 -1.06
CA VAL A 223 -31.57 5.65 -1.09
C VAL A 223 -32.99 5.08 -0.89
N GLN A 224 -33.74 5.61 0.09
CA GLN A 224 -35.12 5.18 0.33
C GLN A 224 -36.05 5.50 -0.85
N GLN A 225 -35.93 6.68 -1.46
CA GLN A 225 -36.69 7.04 -2.69
C GLN A 225 -36.36 6.10 -3.86
N ALA A 226 -35.13 5.57 -3.94
CA ALA A 226 -34.75 4.56 -4.92
C ALA A 226 -35.19 3.13 -4.55
N GLY A 227 -35.95 2.97 -3.44
CA GLY A 227 -36.45 1.67 -2.96
C GLY A 227 -35.46 0.86 -2.14
N GLY A 228 -34.37 1.46 -1.70
CA GLY A 228 -33.33 0.83 -0.86
C GLY A 228 -33.42 1.21 0.62
N ARG A 229 -32.41 0.81 1.36
CA ARG A 229 -32.24 1.16 2.78
C ARG A 229 -30.77 1.29 3.16
N ILE A 230 -30.51 1.98 4.27
CA ILE A 230 -29.20 2.01 4.91
C ILE A 230 -29.11 0.88 5.93
N LEU A 231 -28.04 0.07 5.85
CA LEU A 231 -27.77 -1.05 6.74
C LEU A 231 -26.95 -0.63 7.96
N SER A 232 -25.95 0.20 7.78
CA SER A 232 -25.09 0.72 8.84
C SER A 232 -24.43 2.03 8.44
N GLN A 233 -23.88 2.74 9.43
CA GLN A 233 -23.12 3.96 9.28
C GLN A 233 -21.90 3.92 10.19
N SER A 234 -20.77 4.45 9.70
CA SER A 234 -19.55 4.62 10.50
C SER A 234 -18.92 5.98 10.25
N VAL A 235 -18.48 6.63 11.34
CA VAL A 235 -17.73 7.89 11.31
C VAL A 235 -16.44 7.69 12.10
N ILE A 236 -15.30 7.90 11.47
CA ILE A 236 -13.98 7.76 12.10
C ILE A 236 -13.20 9.05 11.86
N GLU A 237 -13.21 9.94 12.86
CA GLU A 237 -12.63 11.28 12.75
C GLU A 237 -11.13 11.27 12.46
N GLY A 238 -10.38 10.36 13.10
CA GLY A 238 -8.92 10.25 12.94
C GLY A 238 -8.45 10.02 11.52
N ILE A 239 -9.33 9.58 10.62
CA ILE A 239 -9.03 9.32 9.22
C ILE A 239 -9.96 10.09 8.26
N ALA A 240 -10.76 11.04 8.78
CA ALA A 240 -11.76 11.78 8.01
C ALA A 240 -12.65 10.85 7.17
N TYR A 241 -13.18 9.79 7.78
CA TYR A 241 -14.05 8.82 7.13
C TYR A 241 -15.48 8.96 7.60
N HIS A 242 -16.42 8.99 6.64
CA HIS A 242 -17.84 8.95 6.86
C HIS A 242 -18.48 8.02 5.82
N GLY A 243 -18.81 6.80 6.19
CA GLY A 243 -19.35 5.77 5.31
C GLY A 243 -20.75 5.35 5.71
N LEU A 244 -21.59 5.12 4.70
CA LEU A 244 -22.90 4.49 4.80
C LEU A 244 -22.88 3.17 4.03
N LEU A 245 -23.28 2.10 4.64
CA LEU A 245 -23.57 0.84 3.96
C LEU A 245 -25.01 0.86 3.51
N ALA A 246 -25.25 0.83 2.21
CA ALA A 246 -26.56 0.91 1.59
C ALA A 246 -26.84 -0.33 0.75
N GLU A 247 -28.10 -0.64 0.57
CA GLU A 247 -28.56 -1.62 -0.40
C GLU A 247 -29.64 -1.05 -1.30
N LEU A 248 -29.62 -1.46 -2.57
CA LEU A 248 -30.63 -1.12 -3.57
C LEU A 248 -31.15 -2.36 -4.30
N PRO A 249 -32.42 -2.38 -4.71
CA PRO A 249 -32.97 -3.43 -5.55
C PRO A 249 -32.33 -3.38 -6.96
N ALA A 250 -32.23 -4.54 -7.61
CA ALA A 250 -31.60 -4.70 -8.92
C ALA A 250 -32.12 -3.72 -9.98
N HIS A 251 -33.43 -3.41 -9.97
CA HIS A 251 -33.98 -2.47 -10.95
C HIS A 251 -33.45 -1.04 -10.79
N ALA A 252 -33.20 -0.59 -9.55
CA ALA A 252 -32.61 0.72 -9.29
C ALA A 252 -31.13 0.77 -9.74
N ILE A 253 -30.37 -0.30 -9.47
CA ILE A 253 -28.99 -0.43 -9.95
C ILE A 253 -28.94 -0.47 -11.49
N ARG A 254 -29.85 -1.21 -12.16
CA ARG A 254 -29.95 -1.17 -13.65
C ARG A 254 -30.21 0.24 -14.17
N ALA A 255 -31.08 0.99 -13.49
CA ALA A 255 -31.35 2.38 -13.87
C ALA A 255 -30.07 3.26 -13.77
N ILE A 256 -29.27 3.08 -12.70
CA ILE A 256 -28.00 3.80 -12.53
C ILE A 256 -26.97 3.38 -13.59
N VAL A 257 -26.80 2.08 -13.83
CA VAL A 257 -25.84 1.56 -14.82
C VAL A 257 -26.23 2.00 -16.24
N GLY A 258 -27.52 2.05 -16.56
CA GLY A 258 -28.03 2.52 -17.86
C GLY A 258 -28.02 4.04 -18.03
N ASN A 259 -28.21 4.79 -16.94
CA ASN A 259 -28.18 6.24 -16.91
C ASN A 259 -27.65 6.74 -15.55
N PRO A 260 -26.37 7.03 -15.44
CA PRO A 260 -25.73 7.44 -14.19
C PRO A 260 -26.11 8.85 -13.72
N THR A 261 -27.14 9.47 -14.32
CA THR A 261 -27.59 10.82 -13.93
C THR A 261 -28.77 10.81 -12.95
N THR A 262 -28.94 9.74 -12.18
CA THR A 262 -29.97 9.66 -11.12
C THR A 262 -29.65 10.64 -9.98
N GLU A 263 -30.67 11.06 -9.23
CA GLU A 263 -30.48 12.02 -8.12
C GLU A 263 -29.53 11.50 -7.03
N LEU A 264 -29.53 10.21 -6.76
CA LEU A 264 -28.60 9.60 -5.82
C LEU A 264 -27.14 9.77 -6.28
N VAL A 265 -26.85 9.53 -7.56
CA VAL A 265 -25.48 9.65 -8.10
C VAL A 265 -25.06 11.11 -8.27
N LYS A 266 -26.02 12.01 -8.55
CA LYS A 266 -25.76 13.46 -8.59
C LYS A 266 -25.61 14.10 -7.22
N CYS A 267 -25.85 13.35 -6.13
CA CYS A 267 -25.80 13.91 -4.77
C CYS A 267 -24.43 14.45 -4.42
N GLU A 268 -24.34 15.75 -4.17
CA GLU A 268 -23.06 16.43 -3.90
C GLU A 268 -22.45 16.08 -2.53
N ASN A 269 -23.22 15.46 -1.64
CA ASN A 269 -22.71 14.95 -0.36
C ASN A 269 -21.88 13.69 -0.51
N VAL A 270 -22.01 12.98 -1.65
CA VAL A 270 -21.31 11.73 -1.93
C VAL A 270 -19.96 12.02 -2.56
N MET A 271 -18.92 11.47 -1.95
CA MET A 271 -17.56 11.46 -2.50
C MET A 271 -17.39 10.28 -3.47
N PHE A 272 -17.71 9.05 -3.00
CA PHE A 272 -17.58 7.83 -3.79
C PHE A 272 -18.71 6.84 -3.50
N PHE A 273 -19.08 6.07 -4.53
CA PHE A 273 -19.74 4.78 -4.36
C PHE A 273 -18.69 3.68 -4.49
N ARG A 274 -18.71 2.72 -3.56
CA ARG A 274 -17.70 1.66 -3.51
C ARG A 274 -18.35 0.29 -3.46
N PRO A 275 -17.80 -0.71 -4.14
CA PRO A 275 -18.22 -2.09 -3.96
C PRO A 275 -17.88 -2.57 -2.53
N VAL A 276 -18.62 -3.56 -2.05
CA VAL A 276 -18.37 -4.29 -0.80
C VAL A 276 -18.27 -5.77 -1.06
N GLY A 277 -17.67 -6.54 -0.13
CA GLY A 277 -17.51 -7.97 -0.28
C GLY A 277 -16.39 -8.41 -1.25
N GLN A 278 -15.50 -7.49 -1.64
CA GLN A 278 -14.46 -7.76 -2.63
C GLN A 278 -13.14 -8.26 -2.03
N MET A 279 -13.00 -8.26 -0.71
CA MET A 279 -11.86 -8.83 0.00
C MET A 279 -12.11 -10.33 0.21
N VAL A 280 -11.85 -11.11 -0.83
CA VAL A 280 -12.12 -12.54 -0.92
C VAL A 280 -10.84 -13.33 -1.12
N VAL A 281 -10.71 -14.44 -0.41
CA VAL A 281 -9.61 -15.41 -0.53
C VAL A 281 -10.19 -16.80 -0.82
N GLY A 282 -9.44 -17.64 -1.55
CA GLY A 282 -9.88 -19.00 -1.85
C GLY A 282 -11.05 -19.10 -2.83
N ASP A 283 -11.22 -18.14 -3.73
CA ASP A 283 -12.30 -18.07 -4.71
C ASP A 283 -12.25 -19.13 -5.83
N LYS A 284 -11.19 -19.93 -5.87
CA LYS A 284 -11.07 -21.10 -6.76
C LYS A 284 -10.74 -22.33 -5.95
N SER A 285 -11.48 -23.40 -6.20
CA SER A 285 -11.20 -24.71 -5.59
C SER A 285 -9.90 -25.27 -6.15
N PRO A 286 -8.87 -25.50 -5.31
CA PRO A 286 -7.61 -26.07 -5.76
C PRO A 286 -7.77 -27.56 -6.10
N GLU A 287 -7.06 -28.02 -7.12
CA GLU A 287 -7.02 -29.42 -7.54
C GLU A 287 -6.03 -30.23 -6.67
N GLY A 288 -6.31 -31.52 -6.46
CA GLY A 288 -5.46 -32.48 -5.74
C GLY A 288 -5.87 -32.73 -4.30
N ASP A 289 -5.29 -33.77 -3.71
CA ASP A 289 -5.57 -34.21 -2.35
C ASP A 289 -4.63 -33.56 -1.34
N VAL A 290 -5.07 -33.49 -0.08
CA VAL A 290 -4.24 -33.06 1.05
C VAL A 290 -3.30 -34.17 1.47
N GLU A 291 -2.17 -33.81 2.05
CA GLU A 291 -1.19 -34.74 2.63
C GLU A 291 -1.38 -34.82 4.16
N ILE A 292 -1.05 -35.98 4.77
CA ILE A 292 -1.03 -36.13 6.22
C ILE A 292 0.33 -35.73 6.76
N ALA A 293 0.38 -34.84 7.73
CA ALA A 293 1.60 -34.40 8.37
C ALA A 293 2.18 -35.45 9.30
N GLN A 294 3.51 -35.62 9.31
CA GLN A 294 4.23 -36.28 10.41
C GLN A 294 4.45 -35.22 11.50
N ILE A 295 3.79 -35.39 12.64
CA ILE A 295 3.80 -34.42 13.74
C ILE A 295 4.62 -34.98 14.90
N GLU A 296 5.71 -34.31 15.25
CA GLU A 296 6.46 -34.53 16.48
C GLU A 296 5.84 -33.71 17.64
N GLU A 297 5.94 -34.24 18.87
CA GLU A 297 5.53 -33.49 20.05
C GLU A 297 6.43 -32.26 20.24
N MET A 298 5.84 -31.10 20.28
CA MET A 298 6.53 -29.82 20.44
C MET A 298 6.11 -29.15 21.77
N PRO A 299 7.01 -28.44 22.45
CA PRO A 299 6.69 -27.75 23.68
C PRO A 299 5.54 -26.73 23.45
N PRO A 300 4.66 -26.58 24.43
CA PRO A 300 3.58 -25.59 24.34
C PRO A 300 4.17 -24.17 24.30
N PRO A 301 3.48 -23.20 23.65
CA PRO A 301 3.90 -21.83 23.66
C PRO A 301 3.72 -21.19 25.04
N THR A 302 4.48 -20.15 25.33
CA THR A 302 4.46 -19.44 26.61
C THR A 302 4.40 -17.92 26.42
N GLY A 303 3.88 -17.22 27.42
CA GLY A 303 3.77 -15.74 27.37
C GLY A 303 2.56 -15.24 26.56
N ASP A 304 2.53 -13.94 26.37
CA ASP A 304 1.44 -13.25 25.68
C ASP A 304 1.64 -13.22 24.16
N PRO A 305 0.55 -13.18 23.38
CA PRO A 305 0.62 -12.98 21.94
C PRO A 305 1.27 -11.63 21.57
N VAL A 306 2.24 -11.67 20.68
CA VAL A 306 2.87 -10.48 20.07
C VAL A 306 2.39 -10.27 18.63
N VAL A 307 1.99 -11.36 17.97
CA VAL A 307 1.41 -11.35 16.63
C VAL A 307 -0.08 -11.60 16.71
N ALA A 308 -0.87 -10.75 16.05
CA ALA A 308 -2.28 -11.00 15.78
C ALA A 308 -2.47 -11.34 14.29
N LEU A 309 -3.29 -12.34 14.00
CA LEU A 309 -3.76 -12.71 12.68
C LEU A 309 -5.20 -12.23 12.51
N PHE A 310 -5.44 -11.32 11.57
CA PHE A 310 -6.77 -10.88 11.17
C PHE A 310 -7.16 -11.61 9.88
N ASP A 311 -7.97 -12.67 10.01
CA ASP A 311 -8.24 -13.60 8.91
C ASP A 311 -9.62 -14.30 9.10
N GLY A 312 -9.87 -15.39 8.40
CA GLY A 312 -10.97 -16.30 8.67
C GLY A 312 -10.74 -17.13 9.94
N VAL A 313 -11.77 -17.86 10.38
CA VAL A 313 -11.69 -18.74 11.54
C VAL A 313 -10.79 -19.93 11.26
N PRO A 314 -9.67 -20.13 11.99
CA PRO A 314 -8.79 -21.26 11.78
C PRO A 314 -9.35 -22.56 12.37
N LEU A 315 -8.84 -23.69 11.91
CA LEU A 315 -9.05 -24.99 12.52
C LEU A 315 -8.16 -25.12 13.77
N ALA A 316 -8.57 -24.49 14.89
CA ALA A 316 -7.75 -24.33 16.08
C ALA A 316 -7.37 -25.64 16.76
N ASN A 317 -8.14 -26.71 16.55
CA ASN A 317 -7.86 -28.08 17.05
C ASN A 317 -7.00 -28.92 16.09
N HIS A 318 -6.54 -28.35 14.96
CA HIS A 318 -5.55 -29.01 14.11
C HIS A 318 -4.29 -29.33 14.93
N ARG A 319 -3.71 -30.53 14.79
CA ARG A 319 -2.61 -31.01 15.66
C ARG A 319 -1.40 -30.08 15.67
N LEU A 320 -1.10 -29.40 14.55
CA LEU A 320 -0.02 -28.40 14.47
C LEU A 320 -0.37 -27.09 15.20
N LEU A 321 -1.64 -26.76 15.38
CA LEU A 321 -2.11 -25.47 15.91
C LEU A 321 -2.69 -25.58 17.32
N ALA A 322 -3.01 -26.77 17.79
CA ALA A 322 -3.64 -27.00 19.08
C ALA A 322 -2.83 -26.40 20.23
N GLY A 323 -3.46 -25.55 21.03
CA GLY A 323 -2.85 -24.82 22.13
C GLY A 323 -1.93 -23.65 21.75
N ARG A 324 -1.79 -23.32 20.44
CA ARG A 324 -0.94 -22.24 19.96
C ARG A 324 -1.70 -21.00 19.49
N LEU A 325 -3.02 -21.07 19.48
CA LEU A 325 -3.90 -20.00 19.03
C LEU A 325 -4.78 -19.51 20.18
N VAL A 326 -4.92 -18.18 20.28
CA VAL A 326 -5.93 -17.52 21.11
C VAL A 326 -6.96 -16.97 20.13
N VAL A 327 -8.03 -17.71 19.88
CA VAL A 327 -9.08 -17.33 18.91
C VAL A 327 -10.10 -16.44 19.59
N ASP A 328 -10.38 -15.27 19.00
CA ASP A 328 -11.39 -14.30 19.43
C ASP A 328 -12.39 -14.07 18.30
N ASP A 329 -13.61 -14.50 18.49
CA ASP A 329 -14.71 -14.40 17.52
C ASP A 329 -15.97 -13.81 18.16
N PRO A 330 -15.96 -12.52 18.55
CA PRO A 330 -17.10 -11.86 19.18
C PRO A 330 -18.34 -11.74 18.27
N ASP A 331 -18.17 -11.85 16.96
CA ASP A 331 -19.28 -11.84 15.99
C ASP A 331 -19.87 -13.24 15.75
N ASN A 332 -19.34 -14.30 16.43
CA ASN A 332 -19.76 -15.70 16.34
C ASN A 332 -19.79 -16.26 14.91
N TRP A 333 -18.83 -15.87 14.08
CA TRP A 333 -18.75 -16.35 12.70
C TRP A 333 -18.29 -17.81 12.62
N GLU A 334 -17.67 -18.34 13.68
CA GLU A 334 -17.36 -19.77 13.75
C GLU A 334 -18.55 -20.66 13.44
N ALA A 335 -19.76 -20.25 13.82
CA ALA A 335 -21.00 -20.98 13.55
C ALA A 335 -21.37 -21.06 12.04
N ASP A 336 -20.87 -20.14 11.24
CA ASP A 336 -21.12 -20.10 9.78
C ASP A 336 -20.18 -21.03 8.98
N TYR A 337 -19.12 -21.55 9.61
CA TYR A 337 -18.09 -22.37 8.97
C TYR A 337 -18.37 -23.88 9.05
N ALA A 338 -18.30 -24.56 7.93
CA ALA A 338 -17.94 -25.98 7.95
C ALA A 338 -16.43 -26.14 8.26
N ALA A 339 -16.01 -27.25 8.87
CA ALA A 339 -14.60 -27.49 9.17
C ALA A 339 -13.71 -27.43 7.92
N SER A 340 -14.20 -27.95 6.80
CA SER A 340 -13.49 -27.98 5.51
C SER A 340 -13.34 -26.57 4.85
N GLU A 341 -14.04 -25.57 5.34
CA GLU A 341 -13.99 -24.19 4.81
C GLU A 341 -13.02 -23.29 5.56
N ARG A 342 -12.47 -23.74 6.69
CA ARG A 342 -11.49 -23.00 7.51
C ARG A 342 -10.09 -23.07 6.88
N VAL A 343 -9.98 -22.75 5.60
CA VAL A 343 -8.77 -22.99 4.81
C VAL A 343 -7.73 -21.91 5.02
N HIS A 344 -8.10 -20.65 4.73
CA HIS A 344 -7.14 -19.56 4.69
C HIS A 344 -6.61 -19.22 6.06
N GLY A 345 -7.49 -19.03 7.06
CA GLY A 345 -7.07 -18.75 8.44
C GLY A 345 -6.19 -19.87 9.04
N THR A 346 -6.47 -21.15 8.72
CA THR A 346 -5.64 -22.29 9.15
C THR A 346 -4.27 -22.24 8.52
N SER A 347 -4.19 -21.99 7.22
CA SER A 347 -2.92 -21.92 6.47
C SER A 347 -2.05 -20.75 6.95
N MET A 348 -2.63 -19.56 7.10
CA MET A 348 -1.90 -18.38 7.59
C MET A 348 -1.42 -18.58 9.03
N ALA A 349 -2.25 -19.12 9.92
CA ALA A 349 -1.85 -19.46 11.28
C ALA A 349 -0.68 -20.46 11.31
N SER A 350 -0.72 -21.48 10.43
CA SER A 350 0.36 -22.48 10.30
C SER A 350 1.68 -21.83 9.86
N LEU A 351 1.65 -20.99 8.82
CA LEU A 351 2.85 -20.31 8.31
C LEU A 351 3.44 -19.33 9.34
N ILE A 352 2.61 -18.66 10.13
CA ILE A 352 3.10 -17.80 11.21
C ILE A 352 3.73 -18.64 12.33
N VAL A 353 3.08 -19.70 12.78
CA VAL A 353 3.53 -20.51 13.91
C VAL A 353 4.75 -21.35 13.53
N HIS A 354 4.72 -22.04 12.40
CA HIS A 354 5.70 -23.06 12.01
C HIS A 354 6.66 -22.64 10.90
N GLY A 355 6.29 -21.62 10.08
CA GLY A 355 6.96 -21.38 8.80
C GLY A 355 6.47 -22.35 7.71
N ASP A 356 7.21 -22.45 6.62
CA ASP A 356 6.94 -23.43 5.56
C ASP A 356 7.27 -24.84 6.04
N LEU A 357 6.27 -25.72 6.11
CA LEU A 357 6.43 -27.09 6.57
C LEU A 357 7.29 -27.96 5.65
N ASN A 358 7.70 -27.49 4.47
CA ASN A 358 8.72 -28.13 3.65
C ASN A 358 10.11 -28.05 4.31
N GLN A 359 10.33 -27.06 5.18
CA GLN A 359 11.56 -26.90 5.96
C GLN A 359 11.27 -27.08 7.45
N PRO A 360 11.94 -28.03 8.11
CA PRO A 360 11.83 -28.14 9.56
C PRO A 360 12.27 -26.85 10.24
N SER A 361 11.39 -26.23 11.00
CA SER A 361 11.70 -25.05 11.79
C SER A 361 11.08 -25.17 13.18
N THR A 362 11.70 -24.54 14.17
CA THR A 362 11.14 -24.45 15.50
C THR A 362 9.88 -23.59 15.48
N PRO A 363 8.74 -24.05 16.01
CA PRO A 363 7.55 -23.22 16.09
C PRO A 363 7.78 -22.00 16.98
N LEU A 364 7.01 -20.94 16.76
CA LEU A 364 7.07 -19.76 17.62
C LEU A 364 6.90 -20.14 19.09
N PRO A 365 7.71 -19.57 20.00
CA PRO A 365 7.61 -19.84 21.42
C PRO A 365 6.38 -19.21 22.10
N ARG A 366 5.69 -18.31 21.39
CA ARG A 366 4.48 -17.58 21.86
C ARG A 366 3.26 -18.04 21.12
N PRO A 367 2.06 -17.98 21.73
CA PRO A 367 0.81 -18.14 21.00
C PRO A 367 0.61 -16.95 20.07
N ILE A 368 -0.21 -17.11 19.03
CA ILE A 368 -0.72 -16.00 18.23
C ILE A 368 -2.18 -15.74 18.59
N TYR A 369 -2.56 -14.47 18.56
CA TYR A 369 -3.95 -14.05 18.67
C TYR A 369 -4.60 -14.09 17.28
N VAL A 370 -5.80 -14.65 17.18
CA VAL A 370 -6.54 -14.71 15.90
C VAL A 370 -7.88 -14.02 16.07
N ARG A 371 -8.11 -12.99 15.26
CA ARG A 371 -9.38 -12.27 15.18
C ARG A 371 -10.05 -12.57 13.85
N SER A 372 -11.22 -13.19 13.93
CA SER A 372 -12.03 -13.48 12.75
C SER A 372 -12.58 -12.20 12.16
N ILE A 373 -12.19 -11.87 10.91
CA ILE A 373 -12.69 -10.73 10.13
C ILE A 373 -13.31 -11.18 8.80
N MET A 374 -13.24 -12.47 8.47
CA MET A 374 -13.83 -13.08 7.30
C MET A 374 -14.75 -14.23 7.69
N LYS A 375 -15.67 -14.57 6.83
CA LYS A 375 -16.53 -15.76 6.90
C LYS A 375 -16.79 -16.34 5.53
N PRO A 376 -17.28 -17.60 5.44
CA PRO A 376 -17.68 -18.19 4.16
C PRO A 376 -18.77 -17.35 3.49
N LEU A 377 -18.54 -17.00 2.24
CA LEU A 377 -19.49 -16.24 1.44
C LEU A 377 -20.62 -17.16 0.90
N ASN A 378 -21.78 -16.59 0.60
CA ASN A 378 -22.92 -17.33 0.07
C ASN A 378 -22.75 -17.58 -1.45
N TRP A 379 -21.70 -18.31 -1.84
CA TRP A 379 -21.45 -18.71 -3.20
C TRP A 379 -21.79 -20.20 -3.39
N LEU A 380 -21.96 -20.61 -4.65
CA LEU A 380 -22.30 -22.00 -4.99
C LEU A 380 -21.08 -22.95 -4.95
N ASP A 381 -19.89 -22.39 -4.83
CA ASP A 381 -18.63 -23.15 -4.76
C ASP A 381 -18.52 -23.97 -3.47
N THR A 382 -17.84 -25.10 -3.56
CA THR A 382 -17.55 -25.95 -2.40
C THR A 382 -16.08 -26.36 -2.43
N PRO A 383 -15.24 -25.97 -1.44
CA PRO A 383 -15.59 -25.12 -0.29
C PRO A 383 -15.94 -23.68 -0.71
N ARG A 384 -16.81 -23.03 0.07
CA ARG A 384 -17.14 -21.61 -0.14
C ARG A 384 -15.90 -20.75 0.12
N PRO A 385 -15.65 -19.71 -0.71
CA PRO A 385 -14.55 -18.78 -0.44
C PRO A 385 -14.80 -17.97 0.84
N GLU A 386 -13.70 -17.59 1.51
CA GLU A 386 -13.74 -16.75 2.70
C GLU A 386 -13.61 -15.28 2.31
N GLY A 387 -14.34 -14.40 2.95
CA GLY A 387 -14.29 -12.98 2.67
C GLY A 387 -14.93 -12.11 3.75
N ILE A 388 -14.63 -10.80 3.70
CA ILE A 388 -15.33 -9.81 4.53
C ILE A 388 -16.79 -9.78 4.06
N PRO A 389 -17.76 -9.93 4.99
CA PRO A 389 -19.18 -9.97 4.61
C PRO A 389 -19.66 -8.68 3.96
N GLU A 390 -20.55 -8.81 2.96
CA GLU A 390 -21.13 -7.66 2.26
C GLU A 390 -22.01 -6.77 3.16
N ASN A 391 -22.48 -7.29 4.29
CA ASN A 391 -23.36 -6.58 5.22
C ASN A 391 -22.61 -5.79 6.30
N CYS A 392 -21.30 -5.58 6.16
CA CYS A 392 -20.53 -4.73 7.04
C CYS A 392 -19.55 -3.83 6.27
N LEU A 393 -19.27 -2.65 6.83
CA LEU A 393 -18.21 -1.78 6.34
C LEU A 393 -16.86 -2.33 6.79
N ALA A 394 -15.99 -2.71 5.85
CA ALA A 394 -14.67 -3.27 6.15
C ALA A 394 -13.82 -2.33 7.03
N VAL A 395 -13.92 -1.03 6.80
CA VAL A 395 -13.23 -0.01 7.61
C VAL A 395 -13.67 -0.05 9.06
N ASP A 396 -14.98 -0.15 9.32
CA ASP A 396 -15.55 -0.23 10.66
C ASP A 396 -15.19 -1.55 11.35
N LEU A 397 -15.27 -2.66 10.63
CA LEU A 397 -14.91 -3.99 11.15
C LEU A 397 -13.46 -4.04 11.63
N ILE A 398 -12.51 -3.57 10.80
CA ILE A 398 -11.09 -3.55 11.16
C ILE A 398 -10.84 -2.57 12.32
N HIS A 399 -11.50 -1.40 12.32
CA HIS A 399 -11.39 -0.44 13.42
C HIS A 399 -11.83 -1.06 14.76
N ARG A 400 -13.02 -1.71 14.80
CA ARG A 400 -13.52 -2.39 15.99
C ARG A 400 -12.62 -3.54 16.43
N ALA A 401 -12.10 -4.32 15.46
CA ALA A 401 -11.19 -5.43 15.74
C ALA A 401 -9.89 -4.94 16.42
N VAL A 402 -9.27 -3.88 15.91
CA VAL A 402 -8.06 -3.31 16.54
C VAL A 402 -8.37 -2.64 17.87
N LYS A 403 -9.49 -1.91 17.97
CA LYS A 403 -9.90 -1.30 19.25
C LYS A 403 -10.09 -2.34 20.33
N ARG A 404 -10.68 -3.49 20.04
CA ARG A 404 -10.84 -4.61 20.98
C ARG A 404 -9.51 -5.14 21.50
N LEU A 405 -8.45 -5.18 20.65
CA LEU A 405 -7.12 -5.60 21.11
C LEU A 405 -6.59 -4.71 22.24
N PHE A 406 -6.74 -3.39 22.12
CA PHE A 406 -6.03 -2.40 22.95
C PHE A 406 -6.91 -1.65 23.95
N GLU A 407 -8.21 -1.50 23.68
CA GLU A 407 -9.15 -0.76 24.54
C GLU A 407 -10.21 -1.69 25.16
N GLY A 408 -10.43 -2.86 24.59
CA GLY A 408 -11.54 -3.75 24.97
C GLY A 408 -12.86 -3.37 24.29
N ASP A 409 -13.92 -4.10 24.59
CA ASP A 409 -15.27 -3.89 24.04
C ASP A 409 -16.34 -4.36 25.03
N GLN A 410 -17.52 -3.72 25.02
CA GLN A 410 -18.71 -4.09 25.79
C GLN A 410 -18.48 -4.35 27.27
N GLY A 411 -17.53 -3.65 27.87
CA GLY A 411 -17.17 -3.80 29.29
C GLY A 411 -16.11 -4.86 29.58
N GLU A 412 -15.62 -5.55 28.57
CA GLU A 412 -14.44 -6.41 28.66
C GLU A 412 -13.17 -5.58 28.50
N GLY A 413 -12.10 -5.94 29.19
CA GLY A 413 -10.79 -5.30 29.06
C GLY A 413 -10.12 -5.63 27.71
N PRO A 414 -8.94 -5.03 27.45
CA PRO A 414 -8.16 -5.29 26.22
C PRO A 414 -7.89 -6.78 26.02
N ALA A 415 -8.18 -7.29 24.81
CA ALA A 415 -8.07 -8.72 24.52
C ALA A 415 -6.62 -9.20 24.37
N ALA A 416 -5.73 -8.37 23.77
CA ALA A 416 -4.32 -8.70 23.58
C ALA A 416 -3.44 -7.43 23.49
N PRO A 417 -3.24 -6.68 24.58
CA PRO A 417 -2.54 -5.38 24.58
C PRO A 417 -1.03 -5.48 24.30
N GLN A 418 -0.46 -6.69 24.35
CA GLN A 418 0.95 -6.94 24.04
C GLN A 418 1.23 -7.12 22.55
N VAL A 419 0.22 -7.17 21.72
CA VAL A 419 0.37 -7.27 20.24
C VAL A 419 1.16 -6.07 19.72
N ARG A 420 2.16 -6.36 18.88
CA ARG A 420 2.99 -5.37 18.17
C ARG A 420 2.91 -5.53 16.67
N VAL A 421 2.46 -6.69 16.20
CA VAL A 421 2.36 -7.01 14.78
C VAL A 421 0.97 -7.53 14.48
N ILE A 422 0.31 -6.96 13.48
CA ILE A 422 -0.97 -7.47 12.96
C ILE A 422 -0.77 -7.92 11.52
N ASN A 423 -0.95 -9.22 11.29
CA ASN A 423 -0.99 -9.78 9.94
C ASN A 423 -2.35 -9.49 9.29
N LEU A 424 -2.32 -8.97 8.06
CA LEU A 424 -3.48 -8.72 7.25
C LEU A 424 -3.22 -9.25 5.82
N SER A 425 -3.48 -10.54 5.61
CA SER A 425 -3.19 -11.27 4.37
C SER A 425 -4.32 -11.19 3.35
N ILE A 426 -4.99 -10.04 3.25
CA ILE A 426 -6.12 -9.78 2.36
C ILE A 426 -5.89 -8.52 1.51
N GLY A 427 -6.62 -8.42 0.40
CA GLY A 427 -6.61 -7.24 -0.47
C GLY A 427 -7.92 -7.10 -1.24
N ASP A 428 -8.33 -5.86 -1.51
CA ASP A 428 -9.53 -5.55 -2.27
C ASP A 428 -9.21 -5.58 -3.78
N ARG A 429 -9.72 -6.59 -4.49
CA ARG A 429 -9.47 -6.83 -5.91
C ARG A 429 -10.03 -5.73 -6.82
N THR A 430 -11.07 -5.04 -6.40
CA THR A 430 -11.66 -3.95 -7.18
C THR A 430 -10.96 -2.62 -6.94
N ARG A 431 -10.10 -2.56 -5.92
CA ARG A 431 -9.46 -1.33 -5.50
C ARG A 431 -7.94 -1.39 -5.65
N GLN A 432 -7.50 -1.27 -6.88
CA GLN A 432 -6.09 -1.07 -7.19
C GLN A 432 -5.66 0.35 -6.80
N PHE A 433 -4.51 0.47 -6.14
CA PHE A 433 -3.97 1.77 -5.77
C PHE A 433 -3.57 2.57 -7.01
N THR A 434 -4.13 3.76 -7.17
CA THR A 434 -3.78 4.69 -8.25
C THR A 434 -3.07 5.93 -7.72
N GLN A 435 -3.72 6.73 -6.89
CA GLN A 435 -3.19 7.99 -6.35
C GLN A 435 -3.71 8.31 -4.95
N SER A 436 -4.99 8.07 -4.66
CA SER A 436 -5.62 8.40 -3.39
C SER A 436 -5.51 7.25 -2.38
N MET A 437 -5.20 7.59 -1.12
CA MET A 437 -5.16 6.61 -0.03
C MET A 437 -6.56 6.08 0.27
N SER A 438 -6.71 4.77 0.32
CA SER A 438 -7.97 4.14 0.67
C SER A 438 -8.37 4.42 2.13
N PRO A 439 -9.66 4.39 2.49
CA PRO A 439 -10.08 4.50 3.87
C PRO A 439 -9.45 3.46 4.79
N ILE A 440 -9.28 2.21 4.30
CA ILE A 440 -8.62 1.16 5.09
C ILE A 440 -7.13 1.49 5.28
N ALA A 441 -6.40 1.89 4.23
CA ALA A 441 -4.99 2.29 4.39
C ALA A 441 -4.83 3.48 5.33
N ARG A 442 -5.72 4.49 5.24
CA ARG A 442 -5.76 5.60 6.22
C ARG A 442 -6.00 5.09 7.65
N LEU A 443 -6.89 4.12 7.81
CA LEU A 443 -7.17 3.49 9.09
C LEU A 443 -5.94 2.78 9.65
N LEU A 444 -5.28 1.92 8.86
CA LEU A 444 -4.07 1.22 9.29
C LEU A 444 -2.97 2.20 9.70
N ASP A 445 -2.74 3.25 8.90
CA ASP A 445 -1.72 4.25 9.18
C ASP A 445 -1.99 5.02 10.48
N TRP A 446 -3.24 5.39 10.73
CA TRP A 446 -3.64 6.06 11.96
C TRP A 446 -3.54 5.15 13.18
N LEU A 447 -4.01 3.89 13.07
CA LEU A 447 -3.96 2.91 14.16
C LEU A 447 -2.53 2.51 14.50
N SER A 448 -1.62 2.44 13.49
CA SER A 448 -0.19 2.18 13.71
C SER A 448 0.42 3.18 14.69
N VAL A 449 0.11 4.46 14.52
CA VAL A 449 0.60 5.53 15.41
C VAL A 449 -0.12 5.50 16.75
N LYS A 450 -1.46 5.35 16.72
CA LYS A 450 -2.29 5.42 17.94
C LYS A 450 -1.94 4.34 18.96
N TYR A 451 -1.67 3.11 18.49
CA TYR A 451 -1.45 1.95 19.37
C TYR A 451 -0.01 1.42 19.33
N GLY A 452 0.87 1.98 18.52
CA GLY A 452 2.23 1.46 18.38
C GLY A 452 2.20 0.03 17.86
N VAL A 453 1.61 -0.20 16.67
CA VAL A 453 1.46 -1.52 16.04
C VAL A 453 1.89 -1.51 14.58
N LEU A 454 2.57 -2.57 14.14
CA LEU A 454 2.97 -2.78 12.75
C LEU A 454 1.95 -3.65 12.03
N PHE A 455 1.27 -3.11 11.03
CA PHE A 455 0.50 -3.92 10.10
C PHE A 455 1.43 -4.51 9.04
N VAL A 456 1.46 -5.83 8.93
CA VAL A 456 2.13 -6.56 7.86
C VAL A 456 1.06 -6.95 6.85
N VAL A 457 1.11 -6.33 5.68
CA VAL A 457 0.00 -6.33 4.71
C VAL A 457 0.44 -6.98 3.40
N SER A 458 -0.43 -7.83 2.85
CA SER A 458 -0.24 -8.42 1.52
C SER A 458 -0.28 -7.36 0.43
N ALA A 459 0.65 -7.41 -0.53
CA ALA A 459 0.62 -6.52 -1.71
C ALA A 459 -0.61 -6.76 -2.59
N GLY A 460 -1.18 -7.96 -2.51
CA GLY A 460 -2.31 -8.42 -3.29
C GLY A 460 -1.91 -9.38 -4.41
N ASN A 461 -2.87 -10.18 -4.84
CA ASN A 461 -2.70 -11.17 -5.89
C ASN A 461 -3.57 -10.86 -7.10
N HIS A 462 -2.99 -10.98 -8.30
CA HIS A 462 -3.66 -10.91 -9.58
C HIS A 462 -3.58 -12.28 -10.29
N PRO A 463 -4.38 -13.28 -9.90
CA PRO A 463 -4.38 -14.61 -10.50
C PRO A 463 -5.11 -14.60 -11.85
N THR A 464 -4.72 -13.70 -12.74
CA THR A 464 -5.28 -13.54 -14.07
C THR A 464 -4.43 -14.24 -15.13
N SER A 465 -5.05 -14.62 -16.23
CA SER A 465 -4.34 -15.18 -17.38
C SER A 465 -3.32 -14.20 -17.94
N ILE A 466 -2.21 -14.71 -18.48
CA ILE A 466 -1.14 -13.92 -19.06
C ILE A 466 -1.12 -14.16 -20.57
N SER A 467 -1.39 -13.10 -21.35
CA SER A 467 -1.23 -13.15 -22.81
C SER A 467 0.21 -12.85 -23.20
N LEU A 468 0.89 -13.83 -23.77
CA LEU A 468 2.32 -13.74 -24.11
C LEU A 468 2.60 -12.83 -25.31
N GLY A 469 1.55 -12.53 -26.10
CA GLY A 469 1.67 -11.67 -27.28
C GLY A 469 2.37 -12.34 -28.46
N VAL A 470 2.44 -13.67 -28.51
CA VAL A 470 3.07 -14.50 -29.54
C VAL A 470 2.08 -15.50 -30.14
N SER A 471 2.36 -15.99 -31.35
CA SER A 471 1.58 -17.06 -31.97
C SER A 471 1.88 -18.42 -31.36
N GLN A 472 1.00 -19.42 -31.57
CA GLN A 472 1.23 -20.79 -31.14
C GLN A 472 2.52 -21.38 -31.74
N GLU A 473 2.79 -21.13 -33.00
CA GLU A 473 3.99 -21.63 -33.70
C GLU A 473 5.29 -21.07 -33.09
N GLU A 474 5.28 -19.80 -32.73
CA GLU A 474 6.39 -19.14 -32.03
C GLU A 474 6.57 -19.71 -30.62
N PHE A 475 5.48 -19.86 -29.86
CA PHE A 475 5.50 -20.43 -28.50
C PHE A 475 6.04 -21.88 -28.48
N ASP A 476 5.62 -22.71 -29.44
CA ASP A 476 6.07 -24.12 -29.54
C ASP A 476 7.57 -24.22 -29.83
N SER A 477 8.18 -23.15 -30.37
CA SER A 477 9.63 -23.06 -30.62
C SER A 477 10.44 -22.50 -29.45
N PHE A 478 9.79 -22.00 -28.40
CA PHE A 478 10.47 -21.35 -27.29
C PHE A 478 11.37 -22.30 -26.49
N ARG A 479 12.54 -21.78 -26.20
CA ARG A 479 13.35 -22.31 -25.11
C ARG A 479 12.86 -21.71 -23.78
N ALA A 480 13.28 -22.28 -22.69
CA ALA A 480 12.84 -21.83 -21.35
C ALA A 480 13.19 -20.35 -21.07
N ASP A 481 14.36 -19.90 -21.50
CA ASP A 481 14.79 -18.49 -21.36
C ASP A 481 13.95 -17.52 -22.21
N GLU A 482 13.47 -17.95 -23.38
CA GLU A 482 12.59 -17.18 -24.25
C GLU A 482 11.17 -17.09 -23.68
N PHE A 483 10.68 -18.18 -23.09
CA PHE A 483 9.40 -18.21 -22.38
C PHE A 483 9.41 -17.29 -21.16
N GLU A 484 10.46 -17.35 -20.34
CA GLU A 484 10.65 -16.46 -19.19
C GLU A 484 10.64 -15.00 -19.62
N ALA A 485 11.41 -14.64 -20.67
CA ALA A 485 11.47 -13.28 -21.20
C ALA A 485 10.10 -12.81 -21.75
N ALA A 486 9.36 -13.68 -22.45
CA ALA A 486 8.02 -13.37 -22.94
C ALA A 486 7.04 -13.12 -21.79
N THR A 487 7.13 -13.91 -20.71
CA THR A 487 6.30 -13.76 -19.51
C THR A 487 6.59 -12.44 -18.80
N ILE A 488 7.87 -12.11 -18.55
CA ILE A 488 8.28 -10.83 -17.95
C ILE A 488 7.76 -9.65 -18.77
N ARG A 489 7.88 -9.69 -20.09
CA ARG A 489 7.38 -8.67 -21.00
C ARG A 489 5.87 -8.52 -20.92
N ALA A 490 5.13 -9.63 -20.89
CA ALA A 490 3.67 -9.63 -20.75
C ALA A 490 3.21 -9.00 -19.43
N LEU A 491 3.82 -9.38 -18.31
CA LEU A 491 3.55 -8.83 -16.99
C LEU A 491 3.82 -7.31 -16.94
N TYR A 492 4.91 -6.86 -17.55
CA TYR A 492 5.22 -5.44 -17.61
C TYR A 492 4.17 -4.65 -18.41
N ARG A 493 3.78 -5.14 -19.58
CA ARG A 493 2.74 -4.51 -20.42
C ARG A 493 1.41 -4.40 -19.70
N ASP A 494 1.11 -5.38 -18.83
CA ASP A 494 -0.11 -5.43 -18.03
C ASP A 494 0.04 -4.76 -16.65
N ALA A 495 1.17 -4.12 -16.34
CA ALA A 495 1.49 -3.58 -15.01
C ALA A 495 0.46 -2.58 -14.46
N ARG A 496 -0.25 -1.85 -15.33
CA ARG A 496 -1.32 -0.93 -14.91
C ARG A 496 -2.53 -1.64 -14.32
N HIS A 497 -2.78 -2.92 -14.66
CA HIS A 497 -3.87 -3.76 -14.17
C HIS A 497 -3.40 -4.70 -13.04
N ARG A 498 -2.14 -4.59 -12.61
CA ARG A 498 -1.52 -5.43 -11.58
C ARG A 498 -0.94 -4.60 -10.44
N LYS A 499 -1.57 -3.45 -10.18
CA LYS A 499 -1.16 -2.55 -9.10
C LYS A 499 -1.49 -3.14 -7.73
N LEU A 500 -0.86 -2.54 -6.69
CA LEU A 500 -1.15 -2.87 -5.30
C LEU A 500 -2.65 -2.88 -5.04
N LEU A 501 -3.12 -3.89 -4.31
CA LEU A 501 -4.52 -3.97 -3.87
C LEU A 501 -4.66 -3.33 -2.48
N SER A 502 -5.67 -2.45 -2.33
CA SER A 502 -5.93 -1.83 -1.03
C SER A 502 -6.10 -2.89 0.07
N PRO A 503 -5.47 -2.72 1.26
CA PRO A 503 -4.78 -1.54 1.80
C PRO A 503 -3.24 -1.56 1.67
N ALA A 504 -2.69 -2.23 0.67
CA ALA A 504 -1.24 -2.39 0.50
C ALA A 504 -0.47 -1.06 0.31
N GLU A 505 -1.17 0.03 0.02
CA GLU A 505 -0.60 1.37 -0.10
C GLU A 505 -0.30 2.06 1.25
N THR A 506 -0.65 1.45 2.40
CA THR A 506 -0.35 1.99 3.75
C THR A 506 1.10 2.45 3.87
N ILE A 507 1.35 3.63 4.44
CA ILE A 507 2.71 4.17 4.60
C ILE A 507 3.38 3.69 5.90
N ASN A 508 2.63 3.52 6.98
CA ASN A 508 3.15 3.05 8.27
C ASN A 508 3.27 1.52 8.33
N GLY A 509 2.42 0.80 7.60
CA GLY A 509 2.51 -0.66 7.48
C GLY A 509 3.72 -1.14 6.67
N LEU A 510 4.00 -2.42 6.73
CA LEU A 510 4.97 -3.15 5.91
C LEU A 510 4.22 -3.97 4.86
N THR A 511 4.35 -3.59 3.60
CA THR A 511 3.69 -4.27 2.48
C THR A 511 4.61 -5.35 1.91
N VAL A 512 4.08 -6.56 1.78
CA VAL A 512 4.85 -7.75 1.38
C VAL A 512 4.36 -8.26 0.03
N GLY A 513 5.24 -8.25 -0.97
CA GLY A 513 5.09 -8.98 -2.23
C GLY A 513 5.61 -10.41 -2.12
N SER A 514 5.38 -11.22 -3.14
CA SER A 514 5.88 -12.59 -3.14
C SER A 514 6.93 -12.84 -4.21
N THR A 515 7.89 -13.72 -3.90
CA THR A 515 8.79 -14.35 -4.89
C THR A 515 8.19 -15.67 -5.37
N HIS A 516 8.52 -16.05 -6.59
CA HIS A 516 8.18 -17.33 -7.21
C HIS A 516 9.19 -18.41 -6.75
N GLN A 517 9.16 -18.70 -5.45
CA GLN A 517 10.11 -19.59 -4.79
C GLN A 517 9.48 -20.28 -3.59
N ASP A 518 9.78 -21.55 -3.44
CA ASP A 518 9.49 -22.39 -2.28
C ASP A 518 10.52 -23.51 -2.12
N GLU A 519 10.42 -24.27 -1.05
CA GLU A 519 11.31 -25.39 -0.72
C GLU A 519 10.67 -26.76 -1.03
N SER A 520 9.60 -26.77 -1.83
CA SER A 520 8.95 -28.02 -2.21
C SER A 520 9.81 -28.84 -3.16
N GLN A 521 9.73 -30.16 -3.04
CA GLN A 521 10.32 -31.06 -4.04
C GLN A 521 9.38 -31.12 -5.24
N LEU A 522 9.89 -30.70 -6.40
CA LEU A 522 9.12 -30.69 -7.64
C LEU A 522 8.86 -32.10 -8.14
N THR A 523 7.60 -32.50 -8.20
CA THR A 523 7.19 -33.65 -8.99
C THR A 523 6.43 -33.15 -10.21
N TYR A 524 6.94 -33.45 -11.41
CA TYR A 524 6.24 -33.12 -12.65
C TYR A 524 4.84 -33.76 -12.65
N GLN A 525 3.82 -32.96 -12.90
CA GLN A 525 2.44 -33.45 -12.99
C GLN A 525 1.71 -32.78 -14.15
N GLY A 526 1.53 -33.55 -15.23
CA GLY A 526 0.63 -33.22 -16.32
C GLY A 526 1.05 -32.01 -17.18
N ASN A 527 0.07 -31.16 -17.51
CA ASN A 527 0.19 -30.02 -18.43
C ASN A 527 0.57 -28.70 -17.73
N ARG A 528 1.14 -28.77 -16.53
CA ARG A 528 1.59 -27.58 -15.81
C ARG A 528 2.94 -27.09 -16.30
N ILE A 529 3.08 -25.80 -16.43
CA ILE A 529 4.29 -25.11 -16.90
C ILE A 529 4.75 -24.10 -15.86
N ASP A 530 6.06 -24.08 -15.60
CA ASP A 530 6.71 -23.07 -14.77
C ASP A 530 7.13 -21.91 -15.70
N PRO A 531 6.68 -20.68 -15.48
CA PRO A 531 7.04 -19.55 -16.34
C PRO A 531 8.46 -19.03 -16.11
N PHE A 532 9.16 -19.48 -15.05
CA PHE A 532 10.46 -18.96 -14.66
C PHE A 532 11.48 -20.07 -14.36
N GLU A 533 12.66 -19.96 -14.91
CA GLU A 533 13.78 -20.86 -14.62
C GLU A 533 14.47 -20.56 -13.30
N GLN A 534 14.47 -19.29 -12.91
CA GLN A 534 15.15 -18.78 -11.72
C GLN A 534 14.15 -18.13 -10.76
N PRO A 535 14.48 -18.01 -9.48
CA PRO A 535 13.68 -17.23 -8.56
C PRO A 535 13.50 -15.79 -9.07
N LEU A 536 12.25 -15.37 -9.22
CA LEU A 536 11.84 -14.04 -9.65
C LEU A 536 10.66 -13.55 -8.79
N PRO A 537 10.25 -12.28 -8.84
CA PRO A 537 8.96 -11.89 -8.26
C PRO A 537 7.83 -12.72 -8.85
N SER A 538 6.91 -13.15 -7.98
CA SER A 538 5.81 -14.03 -8.41
C SER A 538 4.95 -13.37 -9.48
N PRO A 539 4.57 -14.09 -10.55
CA PRO A 539 3.77 -13.53 -11.63
C PRO A 539 2.34 -13.14 -11.20
N VAL A 540 1.88 -13.59 -10.02
CA VAL A 540 0.60 -13.18 -9.45
C VAL A 540 0.72 -12.03 -8.46
N SER A 541 1.92 -11.71 -7.98
CA SER A 541 2.13 -10.60 -7.04
C SER A 541 1.81 -9.25 -7.66
N ALA A 542 1.13 -8.40 -6.90
CA ALA A 542 0.88 -7.02 -7.30
C ALA A 542 2.16 -6.18 -7.35
N PHE A 543 2.16 -5.14 -8.20
CA PHE A 543 3.29 -4.24 -8.42
C PHE A 543 3.05 -2.86 -7.79
N GLY A 544 4.10 -2.29 -7.17
CA GLY A 544 4.09 -0.90 -6.68
C GLY A 544 4.17 0.11 -7.83
N SER A 545 4.16 1.38 -7.59
CA SER A 545 4.61 2.14 -6.43
C SER A 545 3.47 2.49 -5.47
N GLY A 546 3.84 2.85 -4.24
CA GLY A 546 2.91 3.37 -3.23
C GLY A 546 2.70 4.89 -3.30
N TYR A 547 2.16 5.45 -2.21
CA TYR A 547 1.88 6.88 -2.05
C TYR A 547 3.09 7.75 -2.43
N ARG A 548 2.89 8.75 -3.28
CA ARG A 548 3.93 9.64 -3.82
C ARG A 548 5.08 8.89 -4.49
N ARG A 549 4.81 7.76 -5.11
CA ARG A 549 5.82 6.83 -5.68
C ARG A 549 6.83 6.33 -4.64
N ALA A 550 6.41 6.19 -3.37
CA ALA A 550 7.20 5.48 -2.39
C ALA A 550 7.44 4.03 -2.84
N ILE A 551 8.53 3.45 -2.35
CA ILE A 551 8.83 2.05 -2.61
C ILE A 551 7.73 1.20 -1.99
N LYS A 552 7.04 0.43 -2.82
CA LYS A 552 6.07 -0.60 -2.49
C LYS A 552 6.04 -1.66 -3.60
N PRO A 553 5.87 -2.95 -3.24
CA PRO A 553 5.88 -3.46 -1.87
C PRO A 553 7.14 -3.00 -1.13
N ASP A 554 7.14 -2.98 0.22
CA ASP A 554 8.38 -2.66 0.97
C ASP A 554 9.40 -3.77 0.77
N VAL A 555 8.97 -5.03 0.88
CA VAL A 555 9.80 -6.23 0.74
C VAL A 555 9.07 -7.30 -0.08
N VAL A 556 9.82 -8.25 -0.62
CA VAL A 556 9.27 -9.50 -1.16
C VAL A 556 9.76 -10.66 -0.32
N PHE A 557 8.95 -11.74 -0.21
CA PHE A 557 9.35 -12.94 0.53
C PHE A 557 8.82 -14.21 -0.15
N PHE A 558 9.19 -15.38 0.35
CA PHE A 558 8.83 -16.66 -0.22
C PHE A 558 7.32 -16.86 -0.21
N GLY A 559 6.70 -16.78 -1.37
CA GLY A 559 5.24 -16.90 -1.50
C GLY A 559 4.78 -18.18 -2.19
N GLY A 560 5.70 -19.10 -2.47
CA GLY A 560 5.43 -20.30 -3.25
C GLY A 560 5.44 -20.05 -4.75
N LYS A 561 5.68 -21.14 -5.52
CA LYS A 561 5.68 -21.09 -6.98
C LYS A 561 4.27 -21.15 -7.53
N GLN A 562 3.90 -20.19 -8.36
CA GLN A 562 2.66 -20.19 -9.13
C GLN A 562 2.92 -20.80 -10.51
N TRP A 563 2.45 -22.00 -10.75
CA TRP A 563 2.49 -22.62 -12.06
C TRP A 563 1.27 -22.24 -12.90
N TYR A 564 1.42 -22.43 -14.21
CA TYR A 564 0.42 -22.12 -15.22
C TYR A 564 0.06 -23.36 -16.03
N ARG A 565 -0.96 -23.25 -16.84
CA ARG A 565 -1.35 -24.23 -17.85
C ARG A 565 -1.79 -23.53 -19.14
N LEU A 566 -1.70 -24.20 -20.25
CA LEU A 566 -2.35 -23.75 -21.47
C LEU A 566 -3.87 -24.01 -21.38
N PRO A 567 -4.71 -23.11 -21.86
CA PRO A 567 -6.14 -23.36 -21.95
C PRO A 567 -6.43 -24.54 -22.87
N LEU A 568 -7.56 -25.24 -22.65
CA LEU A 568 -7.95 -26.39 -23.45
C LEU A 568 -8.18 -26.03 -24.93
N GLN A 569 -8.61 -24.80 -25.20
CA GLN A 569 -8.72 -24.27 -26.55
C GLN A 569 -7.55 -23.30 -26.80
N PRO A 570 -6.73 -23.54 -27.85
CA PRO A 570 -5.63 -22.64 -28.18
C PRO A 570 -6.12 -21.21 -28.43
N THR A 571 -5.39 -20.24 -27.86
CA THR A 571 -5.63 -18.81 -28.02
C THR A 571 -4.60 -18.19 -28.96
N ASN A 572 -4.98 -17.15 -29.69
CA ASN A 572 -4.04 -16.37 -30.49
C ASN A 572 -4.27 -14.87 -30.22
N PRO A 573 -3.34 -14.17 -29.53
CA PRO A 573 -2.05 -14.66 -29.02
C PRO A 573 -2.17 -15.72 -27.93
N VAL A 574 -1.10 -16.50 -27.75
CA VAL A 574 -1.04 -17.56 -26.72
C VAL A 574 -1.23 -16.95 -25.35
N THR A 575 -2.13 -17.58 -24.57
CA THR A 575 -2.43 -17.20 -23.19
C THR A 575 -2.15 -18.37 -22.26
N ILE A 576 -1.59 -18.10 -21.11
CA ILE A 576 -1.40 -19.08 -20.03
C ILE A 576 -2.31 -18.73 -18.86
N GLU A 577 -2.91 -19.74 -18.22
CA GLU A 577 -3.84 -19.59 -17.10
C GLU A 577 -3.21 -20.08 -15.80
N PRO A 578 -3.44 -19.39 -14.66
CA PRO A 578 -2.96 -19.85 -13.36
C PRO A 578 -3.53 -21.24 -13.03
N ALA A 579 -2.64 -22.15 -12.61
CA ALA A 579 -3.00 -23.47 -12.14
C ALA A 579 -2.94 -23.49 -10.60
N ILE A 580 -4.05 -23.82 -9.93
CA ILE A 580 -4.16 -23.81 -8.48
C ILE A 580 -4.31 -25.24 -7.99
N PHE A 581 -3.38 -25.68 -7.14
CA PHE A 581 -3.29 -27.05 -6.65
C PHE A 581 -3.03 -27.10 -5.15
N ARG A 582 -3.45 -28.20 -4.48
CA ARG A 582 -3.12 -28.55 -3.08
C ARG A 582 -1.83 -29.37 -2.95
N VAL A 583 -1.24 -29.74 -4.07
CA VAL A 583 -0.01 -30.52 -4.19
C VAL A 583 1.15 -29.61 -4.62
N PRO A 584 2.41 -30.06 -4.45
CA PRO A 584 3.57 -29.22 -4.85
C PRO A 584 3.47 -28.72 -6.31
N PRO A 585 4.05 -27.55 -6.64
CA PRO A 585 4.85 -26.69 -5.77
C PRO A 585 4.01 -25.74 -4.91
N GLY A 586 4.66 -25.06 -3.96
CA GLY A 586 4.07 -24.05 -3.07
C GLY A 586 4.62 -24.15 -1.65
N ASN A 587 4.22 -23.21 -0.80
CA ASN A 587 4.47 -23.31 0.63
C ASN A 587 3.50 -24.34 1.22
N LYS A 588 4.03 -25.22 2.05
CA LYS A 588 3.26 -26.25 2.76
C LYS A 588 2.78 -25.73 4.10
N ALA A 589 1.49 -25.84 4.37
CA ALA A 589 0.87 -25.38 5.60
C ALA A 589 -0.21 -26.36 6.10
N ALA A 590 -0.63 -26.22 7.35
CA ALA A 590 -1.78 -26.93 7.88
C ALA A 590 -3.05 -26.59 7.06
N SER A 591 -3.90 -27.57 6.87
CA SER A 591 -5.12 -27.48 6.06
C SER A 591 -6.23 -28.34 6.68
N PRO A 592 -7.50 -28.00 6.49
CA PRO A 592 -8.56 -28.93 6.76
C PRO A 592 -8.39 -30.21 5.93
N GLY A 593 -8.68 -31.35 6.55
CA GLY A 593 -8.64 -32.66 5.89
C GLY A 593 -9.76 -32.86 4.88
N SER A 594 -9.63 -33.86 4.01
CA SER A 594 -10.65 -34.26 3.04
C SER A 594 -11.82 -34.98 3.72
N LEU A 595 -11.59 -35.60 4.88
CA LEU A 595 -12.60 -36.30 5.68
C LEU A 595 -12.87 -35.56 6.98
N ALA A 596 -14.10 -35.68 7.47
CA ALA A 596 -14.48 -35.11 8.77
C ALA A 596 -13.65 -35.76 9.90
N GLY A 597 -13.00 -34.92 10.71
CA GLY A 597 -12.18 -35.37 11.85
C GLY A 597 -10.69 -35.55 11.54
N GLU A 598 -10.25 -35.35 10.30
CA GLU A 598 -8.82 -35.27 9.96
C GLU A 598 -8.27 -33.92 10.44
N LEU A 599 -7.40 -33.97 11.46
CA LEU A 599 -6.82 -32.81 12.14
C LEU A 599 -5.31 -32.67 11.93
N ASP A 600 -4.75 -33.35 10.97
CA ASP A 600 -3.32 -33.45 10.68
C ASP A 600 -3.00 -33.29 9.18
N ALA A 601 -3.97 -32.83 8.42
CA ALA A 601 -3.80 -32.62 6.99
C ALA A 601 -2.97 -31.36 6.67
N THR A 602 -2.24 -31.41 5.55
CA THR A 602 -1.47 -30.28 5.02
C THR A 602 -1.74 -30.12 3.53
N SER A 603 -1.60 -28.91 3.03
CA SER A 603 -1.72 -28.60 1.62
C SER A 603 -0.71 -27.55 1.19
N TYR A 604 -0.57 -27.41 -0.12
CA TYR A 604 0.31 -26.43 -0.75
C TYR A 604 -0.50 -25.24 -1.27
N SER A 605 0.07 -24.05 -1.14
CA SER A 605 -0.52 -22.83 -1.66
C SER A 605 0.56 -21.84 -2.09
N CYS A 606 0.17 -20.79 -2.84
CA CYS A 606 1.07 -19.72 -3.23
C CYS A 606 0.36 -18.37 -3.22
N GLY A 607 1.13 -17.30 -3.05
CA GLY A 607 0.66 -15.92 -3.10
C GLY A 607 1.31 -15.00 -2.08
N THR A 608 0.96 -13.73 -2.16
CA THR A 608 1.46 -12.70 -1.24
C THR A 608 0.96 -12.89 0.19
N SER A 609 -0.15 -13.62 0.41
CA SER A 609 -0.64 -13.99 1.74
C SER A 609 0.36 -14.85 2.49
N ASN A 610 0.93 -15.88 1.82
CA ASN A 610 1.95 -16.76 2.40
C ASN A 610 3.21 -15.97 2.78
N ALA A 611 3.70 -15.12 1.87
CA ALA A 611 4.83 -14.25 2.13
C ALA A 611 4.59 -13.33 3.33
N THR A 612 3.39 -12.78 3.45
CA THR A 612 2.97 -11.89 4.55
C THR A 612 2.93 -12.63 5.89
N ALA A 613 2.43 -13.86 5.91
CA ALA A 613 2.41 -14.72 7.09
C ALA A 613 3.84 -15.07 7.55
N LEU A 614 4.74 -15.43 6.61
CA LEU A 614 6.14 -15.72 6.91
C LEU A 614 6.91 -14.49 7.42
N ILE A 615 6.65 -13.30 6.89
CA ILE A 615 7.22 -12.04 7.42
C ILE A 615 6.66 -11.72 8.81
N SER A 616 5.40 -12.03 9.09
CA SER A 616 4.84 -11.86 10.44
C SER A 616 5.51 -12.80 11.46
N ARG A 617 5.84 -14.02 11.05
CA ARG A 617 6.69 -14.95 11.82
C ARG A 617 8.08 -14.33 12.07
N ALA A 618 8.73 -13.83 11.03
CA ALA A 618 10.04 -13.17 11.14
C ALA A 618 9.99 -11.96 12.09
N ALA A 619 8.92 -11.18 12.05
CA ALA A 619 8.72 -10.06 12.98
C ALA A 619 8.63 -10.49 14.44
N CYS A 620 7.99 -11.64 14.74
CA CYS A 620 7.97 -12.21 16.09
C CYS A 620 9.37 -12.63 16.56
N ILE A 621 10.15 -13.26 15.69
CA ILE A 621 11.54 -13.64 15.97
C ILE A 621 12.41 -12.39 16.23
N CYS A 622 12.27 -11.36 15.41
CA CYS A 622 12.93 -10.08 15.62
C CYS A 622 12.51 -9.42 16.95
N TYR A 623 11.23 -9.52 17.33
CA TYR A 623 10.74 -8.98 18.59
C TYR A 623 11.39 -9.68 19.79
N ASP A 624 11.43 -11.01 19.80
CA ASP A 624 12.05 -11.76 20.91
C ASP A 624 13.55 -11.44 21.03
N SER A 625 14.27 -11.32 19.91
CA SER A 625 15.67 -10.88 19.90
C SER A 625 15.84 -9.45 20.41
N LEU A 626 14.91 -8.55 20.07
CA LEU A 626 14.90 -7.17 20.54
C LEU A 626 14.67 -7.10 22.07
N GLN A 627 13.74 -7.88 22.61
CA GLN A 627 13.49 -7.97 24.06
C GLN A 627 14.71 -8.49 24.81
N GLN A 628 15.39 -9.49 24.26
CA GLN A 628 16.63 -10.00 24.83
C GLN A 628 17.69 -8.89 24.95
N ILE A 629 17.93 -8.16 23.85
CA ILE A 629 18.92 -7.06 23.83
C ILE A 629 18.59 -5.98 24.85
N PHE A 630 17.31 -5.57 24.92
CA PHE A 630 16.88 -4.57 25.90
C PHE A 630 17.06 -5.05 27.35
N SER A 631 16.95 -6.34 27.61
CA SER A 631 17.21 -6.89 28.93
C SER A 631 18.70 -6.99 29.28
N GLU A 632 19.57 -7.21 28.29
CA GLU A 632 21.01 -7.40 28.47
C GLU A 632 21.81 -6.09 28.42
N GLN A 633 21.41 -5.17 27.56
CA GLN A 633 22.07 -3.88 27.39
C GLN A 633 21.17 -2.81 28.00
N ALA A 634 21.47 -2.36 29.21
CA ALA A 634 20.66 -1.37 29.92
C ALA A 634 20.41 -0.15 29.03
N ALA A 635 19.17 -0.01 28.59
CA ALA A 635 18.74 1.14 27.79
C ALA A 635 18.55 2.35 28.72
N GLU A 636 19.13 3.49 28.37
CA GLU A 636 18.96 4.74 29.11
C GLU A 636 17.52 5.30 29.00
N VAL A 637 16.83 4.97 27.91
CA VAL A 637 15.44 5.37 27.60
C VAL A 637 14.59 4.12 27.44
N ASP A 638 13.37 4.12 27.97
CA ASP A 638 12.45 3.00 27.80
C ASP A 638 12.21 2.71 26.30
N PRO A 639 12.64 1.55 25.79
CA PRO A 639 12.60 1.26 24.37
C PRO A 639 11.22 0.86 23.84
N ARG A 640 10.24 0.66 24.71
CA ARG A 640 8.93 0.11 24.36
C ARG A 640 8.17 0.93 23.31
N SER A 641 8.31 2.26 23.37
CA SER A 641 7.70 3.16 22.38
C SER A 641 8.32 3.04 20.97
N TYR A 642 9.50 2.43 20.86
CA TYR A 642 10.26 2.33 19.61
C TYR A 642 10.29 0.91 19.03
N GLU A 643 9.65 -0.06 19.69
CA GLU A 643 9.62 -1.46 19.26
C GLU A 643 9.16 -1.59 17.79
N VAL A 644 8.08 -0.92 17.41
CA VAL A 644 7.48 -1.04 16.07
C VAL A 644 8.34 -0.43 14.96
N PRO A 645 8.86 0.80 15.07
CA PRO A 645 9.85 1.31 14.11
C PRO A 645 11.09 0.43 14.01
N LEU A 646 11.59 -0.10 15.14
CA LEU A 646 12.74 -1.00 15.14
C LEU A 646 12.44 -2.32 14.43
N LEU A 647 11.29 -2.95 14.69
CA LEU A 647 10.86 -4.16 13.98
C LEU A 647 10.79 -3.91 12.46
N LYS A 648 10.17 -2.80 12.06
CA LYS A 648 10.09 -2.42 10.65
C LYS A 648 11.49 -2.20 10.05
N ALA A 649 12.39 -1.55 10.78
CA ALA A 649 13.77 -1.36 10.34
C ALA A 649 14.51 -2.70 10.21
N MET A 650 14.41 -3.61 11.19
CA MET A 650 15.07 -4.90 11.18
C MET A 650 14.60 -5.78 10.01
N LEU A 651 13.30 -5.81 9.73
CA LEU A 651 12.73 -6.55 8.61
C LEU A 651 13.24 -6.07 7.24
N VAL A 652 13.56 -4.77 7.12
CA VAL A 652 14.07 -4.18 5.87
C VAL A 652 15.61 -4.18 5.82
N HIS A 653 16.30 -4.17 6.98
CA HIS A 653 17.76 -3.98 7.03
C HIS A 653 18.56 -5.06 6.29
N GLY A 654 18.08 -6.30 6.33
CA GLY A 654 18.70 -7.43 5.61
C GLY A 654 18.33 -7.53 4.13
N CYS A 655 17.50 -6.61 3.60
CA CYS A 655 17.00 -6.70 2.24
C CYS A 655 18.08 -6.43 1.19
N SER A 656 18.03 -7.19 0.11
CA SER A 656 18.84 -6.96 -1.08
C SER A 656 18.15 -7.54 -2.32
N TRP A 657 18.52 -7.03 -3.49
CA TRP A 657 18.06 -7.60 -4.76
C TRP A 657 18.92 -8.78 -5.21
N ASP A 658 20.20 -8.78 -4.86
CA ASP A 658 21.20 -9.82 -5.14
C ASP A 658 21.01 -10.45 -6.55
N ASP A 659 21.20 -11.77 -6.68
CA ASP A 659 21.09 -12.48 -7.94
C ASP A 659 19.71 -12.34 -8.63
N ILE A 660 18.64 -12.23 -7.85
CA ILE A 660 17.27 -12.05 -8.39
C ILE A 660 17.18 -10.71 -9.16
N GLY A 661 17.70 -9.65 -8.56
CA GLY A 661 17.70 -8.33 -9.19
C GLY A 661 18.58 -8.28 -10.44
N ASP A 662 19.77 -8.89 -10.40
CA ASP A 662 20.68 -8.93 -11.54
C ASP A 662 20.10 -9.78 -12.68
N HIS A 663 19.46 -10.90 -12.38
CA HIS A 663 18.80 -11.74 -13.38
C HIS A 663 17.63 -11.01 -14.04
N LEU A 664 16.72 -10.45 -13.25
CA LEU A 664 15.57 -9.68 -13.75
C LEU A 664 16.02 -8.49 -14.61
N LYS A 665 17.04 -7.74 -14.16
CA LYS A 665 17.62 -6.64 -14.92
C LYS A 665 18.17 -7.10 -16.26
N SER A 666 18.93 -8.19 -16.29
CA SER A 666 19.48 -8.77 -17.51
C SER A 666 18.39 -9.15 -18.51
N ARG A 667 17.29 -9.77 -18.05
CA ARG A 667 16.15 -10.15 -18.90
C ARG A 667 15.46 -8.91 -19.50
N ILE A 668 15.28 -7.85 -18.70
CA ILE A 668 14.70 -6.59 -19.16
C ILE A 668 15.63 -5.89 -20.17
N GLU A 669 16.93 -5.78 -19.90
CA GLU A 669 17.91 -5.12 -20.75
C GLU A 669 18.00 -5.74 -22.15
N ASN A 670 17.85 -7.05 -22.26
CA ASN A 670 17.92 -7.81 -23.51
C ASN A 670 16.55 -7.93 -24.21
N SER A 671 15.50 -7.31 -23.72
CA SER A 671 14.14 -7.34 -24.28
C SER A 671 13.80 -6.07 -25.08
N ASP A 672 12.64 -6.08 -25.74
CA ASP A 672 12.06 -4.90 -26.39
C ASP A 672 11.85 -3.75 -25.42
N LEU A 673 11.49 -4.07 -24.15
CA LEU A 673 11.34 -3.09 -23.08
C LEU A 673 12.66 -2.34 -22.82
N GLY A 674 13.78 -3.06 -22.76
CA GLY A 674 15.10 -2.43 -22.61
C GLY A 674 15.44 -1.49 -23.79
N ARG A 675 14.95 -1.83 -25.00
CA ARG A 675 15.08 -0.96 -26.18
C ARG A 675 14.21 0.29 -26.00
N GLU A 676 12.95 0.16 -25.64
CA GLU A 676 12.04 1.29 -25.39
C GLU A 676 12.58 2.25 -24.32
N ILE A 677 13.16 1.72 -23.23
CA ILE A 677 13.80 2.51 -22.17
C ILE A 677 14.97 3.33 -22.74
N ARG A 678 15.82 2.71 -23.58
CA ARG A 678 16.96 3.40 -24.21
C ARG A 678 16.50 4.50 -25.17
N GLU A 679 15.57 4.19 -26.07
CA GLU A 679 15.02 5.15 -27.04
C GLU A 679 14.37 6.35 -26.34
N ARG A 680 13.61 6.10 -25.24
CA ARG A 680 13.05 7.17 -24.43
C ARG A 680 14.13 8.04 -23.77
N ALA A 681 15.17 7.44 -23.21
CA ALA A 681 16.27 8.18 -22.60
C ALA A 681 17.03 9.03 -23.64
N GLU A 682 17.28 8.50 -24.83
CA GLU A 682 17.91 9.21 -25.95
C GLU A 682 17.04 10.37 -26.46
N SER A 683 15.71 10.24 -26.43
CA SER A 683 14.79 11.32 -26.79
C SER A 683 14.77 12.47 -25.77
N LEU A 684 15.11 12.20 -24.52
CA LEU A 684 15.09 13.18 -23.42
C LEU A 684 16.44 13.88 -23.21
N TYR A 685 17.54 13.24 -23.56
CA TYR A 685 18.89 13.72 -23.26
C TYR A 685 19.84 13.60 -24.46
N SER A 686 20.75 14.59 -24.58
CA SER A 686 21.75 14.60 -25.66
C SER A 686 23.14 14.16 -25.19
N ARG A 687 23.40 14.17 -23.86
CA ARG A 687 24.73 13.81 -23.33
C ARG A 687 24.75 12.32 -22.97
N PRO A 688 25.76 11.54 -23.40
CA PRO A 688 25.85 10.11 -23.11
C PRO A 688 25.75 9.77 -21.61
N ALA A 689 26.36 10.59 -20.73
CA ALA A 689 26.30 10.40 -19.30
C ALA A 689 24.87 10.57 -18.74
N ASP A 690 24.11 11.56 -19.23
CA ASP A 690 22.72 11.79 -18.81
C ASP A 690 21.80 10.67 -19.32
N ILE A 691 22.02 10.19 -20.54
CA ILE A 691 21.32 9.02 -21.10
C ILE A 691 21.55 7.78 -20.24
N SER A 692 22.82 7.47 -19.92
CA SER A 692 23.18 6.32 -19.08
C SER A 692 22.57 6.42 -17.67
N ASN A 693 22.58 7.61 -17.07
CA ASN A 693 21.97 7.86 -15.76
C ASN A 693 20.45 7.66 -15.81
N GLU A 694 19.78 8.13 -16.86
CA GLU A 694 18.34 7.97 -17.05
C GLU A 694 17.96 6.50 -17.23
N ILE A 695 18.69 5.76 -18.06
CA ILE A 695 18.50 4.32 -18.25
C ILE A 695 18.63 3.60 -16.90
N GLY A 696 19.71 3.86 -16.16
CA GLY A 696 19.92 3.28 -14.85
C GLY A 696 18.80 3.61 -13.85
N ARG A 697 18.29 4.85 -13.89
CA ARG A 697 17.16 5.29 -13.06
C ARG A 697 15.86 4.54 -13.43
N GLN A 698 15.59 4.36 -14.71
CA GLN A 698 14.39 3.64 -15.17
C GLN A 698 14.43 2.17 -14.73
N TYR A 699 15.56 1.47 -14.90
CA TYR A 699 15.71 0.09 -14.42
C TYR A 699 15.52 -0.02 -12.91
N LYS A 700 16.14 0.87 -12.13
CA LYS A 700 15.98 0.87 -10.66
C LYS A 700 14.52 1.10 -10.25
N SER A 701 13.84 2.03 -10.92
CA SER A 701 12.42 2.29 -10.66
C SER A 701 11.55 1.07 -10.96
N LEU A 702 11.86 0.36 -12.05
CA LEU A 702 11.14 -0.83 -12.45
C LEU A 702 11.33 -1.98 -11.46
N LEU A 703 12.60 -2.27 -11.12
CA LEU A 703 12.95 -3.30 -10.14
C LEU A 703 12.32 -3.01 -8.77
N ALA A 704 12.37 -1.76 -8.31
CA ALA A 704 11.78 -1.37 -7.03
C ALA A 704 10.24 -1.55 -7.00
N ARG A 705 9.54 -1.42 -8.12
CA ARG A 705 8.09 -1.69 -8.20
C ARG A 705 7.76 -3.18 -8.04
N TRP A 706 8.68 -4.06 -8.43
CA TRP A 706 8.47 -5.51 -8.37
C TRP A 706 8.99 -6.12 -7.08
N MET A 707 10.13 -5.63 -6.57
CA MET A 707 10.87 -6.23 -5.48
C MET A 707 10.90 -5.39 -4.20
N GLY A 708 10.47 -4.13 -4.25
CA GLY A 708 10.67 -3.24 -3.13
C GLY A 708 12.15 -3.05 -2.80
N TYR A 709 12.51 -3.14 -1.52
CA TYR A 709 13.91 -3.18 -1.07
C TYR A 709 14.58 -4.55 -1.29
N GLY A 710 13.80 -5.58 -1.63
CA GLY A 710 14.30 -6.94 -1.94
C GLY A 710 13.84 -7.98 -0.93
N LEU A 711 14.62 -9.08 -0.87
CA LEU A 711 14.35 -10.24 -0.01
C LEU A 711 15.01 -10.05 1.37
N PRO A 712 14.26 -10.02 2.48
CA PRO A 712 14.79 -9.99 3.84
C PRO A 712 15.63 -11.23 4.18
N GLN A 713 16.82 -11.00 4.70
CA GLN A 713 17.70 -12.03 5.26
C GLN A 713 17.79 -11.82 6.77
N ILE A 714 16.85 -12.40 7.51
CA ILE A 714 16.67 -12.15 8.95
C ILE A 714 17.89 -12.59 9.77
N ASP A 715 18.44 -13.77 9.50
CA ASP A 715 19.64 -14.27 10.19
C ASP A 715 20.83 -13.32 10.02
N ARG A 716 20.89 -12.63 8.87
CA ARG A 716 21.94 -11.65 8.61
C ARG A 716 21.81 -10.40 9.47
N VAL A 717 20.60 -10.08 9.91
CA VAL A 717 20.32 -8.96 10.83
C VAL A 717 20.56 -9.38 12.27
N LEU A 718 20.14 -10.56 12.68
CA LEU A 718 20.17 -11.03 14.06
C LEU A 718 21.52 -11.57 14.48
N ASP A 719 22.27 -12.20 13.56
CA ASP A 719 23.54 -12.86 13.84
C ASP A 719 24.72 -11.93 13.48
N CYS A 720 25.41 -11.41 14.46
CA CYS A 720 26.72 -10.75 14.26
C CYS A 720 27.82 -11.80 14.08
N THR A 721 28.82 -11.47 13.25
CA THR A 721 29.97 -12.33 12.96
C THR A 721 31.28 -11.58 13.20
N ASP A 722 32.45 -12.22 13.02
CA ASP A 722 33.75 -11.54 13.07
C ASP A 722 33.89 -10.37 12.08
N GLN A 723 33.10 -10.38 11.01
CA GLN A 723 33.17 -9.43 9.91
C GLN A 723 31.91 -8.55 9.74
N ARG A 724 30.88 -8.78 10.55
CA ARG A 724 29.60 -8.09 10.47
C ARG A 724 29.01 -7.86 11.85
N ALA A 725 28.60 -6.63 12.12
CA ALA A 725 27.85 -6.25 13.30
C ALA A 725 26.62 -5.42 12.89
N THR A 726 25.52 -5.62 13.59
CA THR A 726 24.31 -4.81 13.48
C THR A 726 24.14 -3.99 14.75
N LEU A 727 23.96 -2.67 14.57
CA LEU A 727 23.68 -1.73 15.65
C LEU A 727 22.28 -1.15 15.49
N LEU A 728 21.54 -1.07 16.59
CA LEU A 728 20.20 -0.49 16.66
C LEU A 728 20.26 0.88 17.35
N GLY A 729 19.65 1.89 16.74
CA GLY A 729 19.46 3.22 17.31
C GLY A 729 18.00 3.60 17.27
N TYR A 730 17.53 4.34 18.26
CA TYR A 730 16.14 4.81 18.34
C TYR A 730 16.07 6.17 19.02
N GLY A 731 14.93 6.83 18.88
CA GLY A 731 14.68 8.13 19.47
C GLY A 731 13.47 8.81 18.86
N GLU A 732 13.15 9.98 19.39
CA GLU A 732 12.05 10.84 18.96
C GLU A 732 12.61 12.17 18.45
N LEU A 733 12.07 12.65 17.34
CA LEU A 733 12.50 13.89 16.69
C LEU A 733 11.31 14.79 16.40
N SER A 734 11.46 16.07 16.71
CA SER A 734 10.53 17.14 16.34
C SER A 734 10.99 17.87 15.07
N ASP A 735 10.12 18.73 14.52
CA ASP A 735 10.48 19.55 13.34
C ASP A 735 11.74 20.39 13.60
N GLY A 736 12.64 20.38 12.63
CA GLY A 736 13.89 21.14 12.70
C GLY A 736 15.01 20.47 13.50
N GLU A 737 14.75 19.33 14.13
CA GLU A 737 15.73 18.58 14.90
C GLU A 737 16.45 17.51 14.07
N ALA A 738 17.59 17.07 14.56
CA ALA A 738 18.32 15.92 14.09
C ALA A 738 18.98 15.16 15.23
N HIS A 739 19.15 13.84 15.05
CA HIS A 739 19.95 12.99 15.90
C HIS A 739 21.21 12.53 15.16
N VAL A 740 22.36 12.57 15.84
CA VAL A 740 23.63 12.09 15.31
C VAL A 740 24.03 10.80 16.04
N PHE A 741 24.09 9.70 15.29
CA PHE A 741 24.57 8.41 15.74
C PHE A 741 26.02 8.24 15.30
N ARG A 742 26.91 7.84 16.21
CA ARG A 742 28.34 7.63 15.92
C ARG A 742 28.64 6.13 15.89
N LEU A 743 28.94 5.63 14.69
CA LEU A 743 29.36 4.25 14.48
C LEU A 743 30.88 4.16 14.68
N PRO A 744 31.38 3.44 15.70
CA PRO A 744 32.82 3.23 15.88
C PRO A 744 33.33 2.33 14.78
N LEU A 745 34.50 2.66 14.24
CA LEU A 745 35.17 1.83 13.26
C LEU A 745 36.07 0.82 13.98
N PRO A 746 36.06 -0.48 13.57
CA PRO A 746 36.88 -1.48 14.21
C PRO A 746 38.38 -1.18 14.07
N PRO A 747 39.21 -1.18 15.16
CA PRO A 747 40.64 -0.93 15.08
C PRO A 747 41.40 -1.82 14.11
N SER A 748 40.87 -3.04 13.88
CA SER A 748 41.43 -4.00 12.91
C SER A 748 41.39 -3.52 11.45
N LEU A 749 40.56 -2.54 11.12
CA LEU A 749 40.45 -1.92 9.80
C LEU A 749 41.24 -0.62 9.67
N SER A 750 41.90 -0.13 10.77
CA SER A 750 42.72 1.07 10.76
C SER A 750 43.86 0.91 9.76
N ALA A 751 44.16 1.98 9.02
CA ALA A 751 45.21 2.05 8.00
C ALA A 751 45.13 0.99 6.86
N ARG A 752 44.02 0.28 6.71
CA ARG A 752 43.82 -0.71 5.65
C ARG A 752 42.87 -0.20 4.56
N GLN A 753 43.18 -0.49 3.31
CA GLN A 753 42.31 -0.24 2.16
C GLN A 753 41.69 -1.58 1.75
N GLU A 754 40.56 -1.89 2.33
CA GLU A 754 39.82 -3.11 2.08
C GLU A 754 38.38 -2.82 1.65
N ARG A 755 37.70 -3.80 1.06
CA ARG A 755 36.27 -3.67 0.75
C ARG A 755 35.51 -3.48 2.04
N ARG A 756 34.64 -2.48 2.06
CA ARG A 756 33.68 -2.21 3.16
C ARG A 756 32.30 -2.04 2.63
N ARG A 757 31.33 -2.53 3.41
CA ARG A 757 29.92 -2.31 3.18
C ARG A 757 29.26 -1.81 4.45
N LEU A 758 28.53 -0.72 4.34
CA LEU A 758 27.69 -0.17 5.40
C LEU A 758 26.25 -0.15 4.90
N THR A 759 25.37 -0.82 5.61
CA THR A 759 23.92 -0.75 5.38
C THR A 759 23.30 0.15 6.44
N VAL A 760 22.50 1.12 6.03
CA VAL A 760 21.76 2.00 6.94
C VAL A 760 20.29 1.92 6.62
N THR A 761 19.48 1.63 7.63
CA THR A 761 18.02 1.57 7.51
C THR A 761 17.40 2.44 8.59
N LEU A 762 16.57 3.37 8.17
CA LEU A 762 15.77 4.23 9.01
C LEU A 762 14.29 3.88 8.77
N ALA A 763 13.57 3.58 9.84
CA ALA A 763 12.11 3.42 9.79
C ALA A 763 11.45 4.30 10.85
N TRP A 764 10.26 4.79 10.56
CA TRP A 764 9.50 5.60 11.50
C TRP A 764 8.00 5.40 11.33
N LEU A 765 7.23 5.76 12.33
CA LEU A 765 5.79 5.94 12.22
C LEU A 765 5.50 7.43 12.04
N SER A 766 4.78 7.78 10.99
CA SER A 766 4.35 9.15 10.74
C SER A 766 2.89 9.31 11.15
N PRO A 767 2.55 10.28 11.98
CA PRO A 767 1.16 10.71 12.07
C PRO A 767 0.65 11.07 10.68
N ILE A 768 -0.64 10.91 10.47
CA ILE A 768 -1.30 11.22 9.20
C ILE A 768 -2.29 12.36 9.38
N SER A 769 -2.53 13.08 8.31
CA SER A 769 -3.61 14.05 8.21
C SER A 769 -4.46 13.74 6.98
N ALA A 770 -5.62 13.17 7.21
CA ALA A 770 -6.55 12.85 6.13
C ALA A 770 -7.30 14.08 5.57
N SER A 771 -7.28 15.20 6.33
CA SER A 771 -8.04 16.42 6.02
C SER A 771 -7.17 17.65 5.70
N THR A 772 -5.83 17.53 5.76
CA THR A 772 -4.91 18.64 5.48
C THR A 772 -4.15 18.44 4.17
N GLN A 773 -3.30 19.41 3.86
CA GLN A 773 -2.57 19.49 2.60
C GLN A 773 -1.59 18.34 2.36
N LYS A 774 -1.14 17.63 3.40
CA LYS A 774 -0.17 16.54 3.27
C LYS A 774 -0.57 15.37 4.14
N TYR A 775 -0.83 14.25 3.49
CA TYR A 775 -1.26 13.03 4.16
C TYR A 775 -0.24 12.56 5.21
N ARG A 776 1.04 12.43 4.84
CA ARG A 776 2.14 12.13 5.76
C ARG A 776 2.62 13.42 6.41
N THR A 777 2.59 13.53 7.74
CA THR A 777 2.93 14.76 8.45
C THR A 777 4.38 14.85 8.89
N ALA A 778 5.08 13.74 9.02
CA ALA A 778 6.49 13.69 9.41
C ALA A 778 7.37 13.03 8.34
N SER A 779 8.43 13.71 7.94
CA SER A 779 9.44 13.22 7.01
C SER A 779 10.79 13.13 7.72
N LEU A 780 11.32 11.91 7.84
CA LEU A 780 12.67 11.67 8.34
C LEU A 780 13.57 11.23 7.18
N TRP A 781 14.84 11.57 7.28
CA TRP A 781 15.87 11.10 6.36
C TRP A 781 17.25 11.13 7.02
N PHE A 782 18.14 10.27 6.57
CA PHE A 782 19.56 10.38 6.91
C PHE A 782 20.36 10.89 5.71
N GLU A 783 21.50 11.49 5.99
CA GLU A 783 22.42 12.01 4.97
C GLU A 783 23.47 10.97 4.61
N ALA A 784 23.94 11.06 3.36
CA ALA A 784 25.00 10.21 2.85
C ALA A 784 26.29 10.46 3.63
N ILE A 785 26.96 9.37 3.96
CA ILE A 785 28.17 9.34 4.76
C ILE A 785 29.37 9.42 3.82
N ASN A 786 30.27 10.35 4.09
CA ASN A 786 31.51 10.50 3.33
C ASN A 786 32.68 9.88 4.12
N ASN A 787 33.10 8.69 3.79
CA ASN A 787 34.38 8.10 4.28
C ASN A 787 34.92 7.14 3.20
N GLY A 788 34.99 7.59 1.94
CA GLY A 788 35.41 6.77 0.81
C GLY A 788 34.40 5.66 0.44
N LEU A 789 33.20 5.67 1.07
CA LEU A 789 32.08 4.80 0.74
C LEU A 789 31.11 5.56 -0.14
N ALA A 790 30.84 5.06 -1.33
CA ALA A 790 29.80 5.59 -2.22
C ALA A 790 28.48 4.82 -2.01
N PRO A 791 27.33 5.50 -2.06
CA PRO A 791 26.07 4.78 -2.08
C PRO A 791 26.03 3.90 -3.33
N SER A 792 25.87 2.60 -3.14
CA SER A 792 25.77 1.67 -4.26
C SER A 792 24.50 1.92 -5.08
N ARG A 793 23.42 2.33 -4.39
CA ARG A 793 22.09 2.62 -4.95
C ARG A 793 21.66 1.58 -5.95
N GLN A 794 22.06 0.35 -5.69
CA GLN A 794 21.63 -0.78 -6.50
C GLN A 794 20.15 -1.03 -6.32
N ASN A 795 19.62 -0.74 -5.12
CA ASN A 795 18.31 -1.18 -4.66
C ASN A 795 17.19 -0.16 -4.81
N ALA A 796 17.44 1.12 -5.10
CA ALA A 796 16.39 2.11 -5.39
C ALA A 796 16.92 3.46 -5.87
N ASP A 797 16.03 4.27 -6.46
CA ASP A 797 16.30 5.69 -6.74
C ASP A 797 16.34 6.50 -5.44
N TRP A 798 17.34 7.35 -5.26
CA TRP A 798 17.56 8.15 -4.05
C TRP A 798 16.43 9.12 -3.70
N GLN A 799 15.62 9.53 -4.67
CA GLN A 799 14.44 10.35 -4.42
C GLN A 799 13.27 9.51 -3.91
N THR A 800 13.16 8.30 -4.41
CA THR A 800 12.07 7.38 -4.07
C THR A 800 12.19 6.85 -2.65
N VAL A 801 13.42 6.54 -2.18
CA VAL A 801 13.66 6.03 -0.82
C VAL A 801 13.26 7.01 0.29
N LYS A 802 13.15 8.31 0.02
CA LYS A 802 12.75 9.34 1.00
C LYS A 802 11.25 9.60 1.06
N ARG A 803 10.44 8.91 0.26
CA ARG A 803 9.00 9.21 0.11
C ARG A 803 8.09 8.42 1.03
N GLY A 804 8.51 7.23 1.46
CA GLY A 804 7.77 6.40 2.44
C GLY A 804 8.07 6.75 3.89
N THR A 805 7.97 5.76 4.76
CA THR A 805 8.38 5.78 6.17
C THR A 805 9.51 4.80 6.46
N VAL A 806 10.22 4.39 5.42
CA VAL A 806 11.46 3.62 5.46
C VAL A 806 12.44 4.25 4.48
N GLN A 807 13.69 4.44 4.90
CA GLN A 807 14.82 4.73 4.05
C GLN A 807 15.88 3.64 4.27
N HIS A 808 16.22 2.90 3.23
CA HIS A 808 17.23 1.85 3.26
C HIS A 808 18.24 2.10 2.17
N GLU A 809 19.51 2.23 2.53
CA GLU A 809 20.60 2.47 1.60
C GLU A 809 21.83 1.61 1.96
N VAL A 810 22.52 1.14 0.93
CA VAL A 810 23.77 0.39 1.03
C VAL A 810 24.90 1.25 0.49
N PHE A 811 25.95 1.40 1.26
CA PHE A 811 27.18 2.12 0.92
C PHE A 811 28.32 1.13 0.78
N GLU A 812 29.00 1.12 -0.35
CA GLU A 812 30.10 0.21 -0.62
C GLU A 812 31.34 0.94 -1.14
N GLY A 813 32.47 0.45 -0.73
CA GLY A 813 33.76 0.87 -1.25
C GLY A 813 34.65 -0.35 -1.45
N GLN A 814 35.09 -0.63 -2.68
CA GLN A 814 36.00 -1.72 -2.99
C GLN A 814 37.40 -1.49 -2.39
N ARG A 815 37.82 -0.23 -2.30
CA ARG A 815 39.02 0.24 -1.63
C ARG A 815 38.64 1.46 -0.81
N ALA A 816 37.93 1.23 0.31
CA ALA A 816 37.56 2.32 1.18
C ALA A 816 38.79 3.04 1.75
N GLU A 817 38.72 4.35 1.89
CA GLU A 817 39.81 5.15 2.43
C GLU A 817 40.25 4.62 3.80
N PRO A 818 41.55 4.55 4.08
CA PRO A 818 42.04 4.18 5.40
C PRO A 818 41.59 5.23 6.40
N PHE A 819 41.24 4.80 7.60
CA PHE A 819 40.91 5.70 8.71
C PHE A 819 41.95 5.58 9.83
N ILE A 820 41.98 6.57 10.68
CA ILE A 820 42.83 6.62 11.87
C ILE A 820 42.07 5.93 13.01
N ASP A 821 42.81 5.27 13.91
CA ASP A 821 42.22 4.65 15.08
C ASP A 821 41.46 5.67 15.93
N GLY A 822 40.20 5.36 16.27
CA GLY A 822 39.29 6.26 16.98
C GLY A 822 38.38 7.11 16.10
N GLU A 823 38.51 7.06 14.77
CA GLU A 823 37.53 7.68 13.87
C GLU A 823 36.15 6.96 13.93
N VAL A 824 35.12 7.74 13.72
CA VAL A 824 33.71 7.28 13.71
C VAL A 824 33.01 7.68 12.42
N ILE A 825 32.05 6.89 12.00
CA ILE A 825 31.10 7.28 10.94
C ILE A 825 29.90 7.95 11.62
N GLU A 826 29.58 9.17 11.21
CA GLU A 826 28.42 9.89 11.71
C GLU A 826 27.23 9.68 10.79
N ILE A 827 26.11 9.21 11.38
CA ILE A 827 24.82 9.05 10.71
C ILE A 827 23.88 10.09 11.30
N LYS A 828 23.58 11.12 10.52
CA LYS A 828 22.69 12.20 10.95
C LYS A 828 21.28 11.96 10.42
N VAL A 829 20.35 11.68 11.34
CA VAL A 829 18.92 11.51 11.06
C VAL A 829 18.22 12.84 11.29
N ASN A 830 17.61 13.37 10.27
CA ASN A 830 16.93 14.66 10.28
C ASN A 830 15.41 14.49 10.29
N CYS A 831 14.69 15.44 10.89
CA CYS A 831 13.23 15.48 10.87
C CYS A 831 12.71 16.80 10.31
N ARG A 832 11.64 16.70 9.53
CA ARG A 832 10.87 17.83 9.04
C ARG A 832 9.38 17.52 9.14
N GLU A 833 8.64 18.47 9.65
CA GLU A 833 7.19 18.45 9.49
C GLU A 833 6.84 18.70 8.01
N ASP A 834 6.05 17.82 7.43
CA ASP A 834 5.51 17.94 6.08
C ASP A 834 4.24 18.81 6.10
N ALA A 835 4.29 19.98 6.77
CA ALA A 835 3.15 20.88 6.95
C ALA A 835 2.69 21.57 5.65
#